data_7aa73ccc7b83b706778cff20bb69249b
#
_entry.id   7aa73ccc7b83b706778cff20bb69249b
#
_cell.length_a   1.000
_cell.length_b   1.000
_cell.length_c   1.000
_cell.angle_alpha   90.00
_cell.angle_beta   90.00
_cell.angle_gamma   90.00
#
_symmetry.space_group_name_H-M   'P 1'
#
loop_
_entity.id
_entity.type
_entity.pdbx_description
1 polymer ?
#
loop_
_entity_poly.entity_id
_entity_poly.type
_entity_poly.pdbx_seq_one_letter_code
_entity_poly.pdbx_strand_id
1 'polypeptide(L)'
;MDLLIIAVVGLLAIAGATQISDRVRVAPALLLLAVGIVVGFLPVVPAIEVEPEIILEGILPPLLYATAVGISTINFRRELASVVVLAILLVIVSAAVIGGVLTLVIPGLSSAWAIAVGAVLSPTDAVAISIARRLGVSQRIITVLEGEGLLNDATALVVLSSASTAATAGAVTVSGVVEGFAASVLVALAVGWAVGELTLHLRARITDASVDTVVSFTIPFLAAIPAEHMGGSGLVAAVIAGLVTGHRGPRVLPPDHRIAGQETWHTAELVLEGFIFLIMGLQFFGIVEEVLAEGPSITTAVWLAILAGGLTVLVRAAVVAPMLAWLRRRDERYATRWEEMSESVQAFEGRCSAIARGDIPDDMQIPWDRSRRGLRRRINRALRLHRLPTSPERSRRRASQAVDRLRRRSADVEYYRDEPLGLREGAVIAWAGMRGAVTLAAAQTLPASAPNRSFLLLIAILVAAGSLIVQGLTLPWVVKVVKPSMEGPADEEERSELLRLLIIAAKGVVAERDDERDGALPGAAGGSAAIIEHDDPAAPERAAAGSALELSSSRRGGAATGIIPQSTSALAAHILRRGDGEDASAGRRAEPARTGGSEESGRDAAARREFAAATRRMTLDMIRAQREALLDAGELGLYSAGSIEYALKRLDYEEVMLTARPQ
;
A
#
# COMPACT_ATOMS: atom_id res chain seq x y z
N MET A 1 -4.29 40.06 1.97
CA MET A 1 -3.99 39.92 0.53
C MET A 1 -2.70 39.13 0.30
N ASP A 2 -1.70 39.30 1.15
CA ASP A 2 -0.38 38.67 1.01
C ASP A 2 -0.43 37.12 1.11
N LEU A 3 -1.21 36.58 2.02
CA LEU A 3 -1.35 35.11 2.17
C LEU A 3 -1.97 34.45 0.92
N LEU A 4 -2.93 35.12 0.27
CA LEU A 4 -3.56 34.61 -0.95
C LEU A 4 -2.60 34.66 -2.14
N ILE A 5 -1.76 35.69 -2.23
CA ILE A 5 -0.72 35.79 -3.26
C ILE A 5 0.32 34.68 -3.05
N ILE A 6 0.78 34.48 -1.81
CA ILE A 6 1.71 33.39 -1.45
C ILE A 6 1.12 32.02 -1.81
N ALA A 7 -0.15 31.77 -1.50
CA ALA A 7 -0.80 30.51 -1.83
C ALA A 7 -0.88 30.29 -3.35
N VAL A 8 -1.28 31.31 -4.14
CA VAL A 8 -1.37 31.20 -5.60
C VAL A 8 0.00 31.02 -6.23
N VAL A 9 1.00 31.83 -5.83
CA VAL A 9 2.37 31.71 -6.34
C VAL A 9 2.96 30.36 -5.93
N GLY A 10 2.69 29.90 -4.70
CA GLY A 10 3.11 28.59 -4.22
C GLY A 10 2.55 27.45 -5.06
N LEU A 11 1.26 27.46 -5.36
CA LEU A 11 0.63 26.46 -6.24
C LEU A 11 1.23 26.46 -7.65
N LEU A 12 1.49 27.65 -8.21
CA LEU A 12 2.14 27.77 -9.52
C LEU A 12 3.60 27.27 -9.48
N ALA A 13 4.32 27.53 -8.39
CA ALA A 13 5.67 27.02 -8.18
C ALA A 13 5.68 25.50 -8.08
N ILE A 14 4.72 24.90 -7.34
CA ILE A 14 4.56 23.45 -7.22
C ILE A 14 4.29 22.82 -8.59
N ALA A 15 3.32 23.35 -9.35
CA ALA A 15 3.01 22.87 -10.68
C ALA A 15 4.22 22.99 -11.64
N GLY A 16 4.92 24.13 -11.60
CA GLY A 16 6.11 24.38 -12.40
C GLY A 16 7.28 23.46 -12.02
N ALA A 17 7.55 23.28 -10.73
CA ALA A 17 8.60 22.40 -10.26
C ALA A 17 8.33 20.94 -10.65
N THR A 18 7.09 20.47 -10.53
CA THR A 18 6.70 19.12 -10.94
C THR A 18 6.91 18.92 -12.44
N GLN A 19 6.50 19.89 -13.27
CA GLN A 19 6.68 19.81 -14.72
C GLN A 19 8.15 19.84 -15.15
N ILE A 20 8.99 20.61 -14.44
CA ILE A 20 10.43 20.72 -14.72
C ILE A 20 11.18 19.49 -14.22
N SER A 21 10.74 18.91 -13.09
CA SER A 21 11.31 17.71 -12.47
C SER A 21 11.57 16.58 -13.45
N ASP A 22 10.60 16.31 -14.33
CA ASP A 22 10.69 15.21 -15.31
C ASP A 22 11.76 15.48 -16.38
N ARG A 23 12.00 16.77 -16.70
CA ARG A 23 13.03 17.17 -17.68
C ARG A 23 14.44 17.16 -17.07
N VAL A 24 14.57 17.63 -15.86
CA VAL A 24 15.86 17.78 -15.15
C VAL A 24 16.25 16.51 -14.41
N ARG A 25 15.31 15.57 -14.21
CA ARG A 25 15.47 14.33 -13.43
C ARG A 25 15.88 14.58 -11.97
N VAL A 26 15.38 15.64 -11.40
CA VAL A 26 15.57 16.01 -9.99
C VAL A 26 14.21 15.94 -9.30
N ALA A 27 14.13 15.48 -8.04
CA ALA A 27 12.87 15.41 -7.32
C ALA A 27 12.22 16.79 -7.18
N PRO A 28 10.87 16.92 -7.31
CA PRO A 28 10.15 18.19 -7.20
C PRO A 28 10.45 18.92 -5.89
N ALA A 29 10.55 18.20 -4.79
CA ALA A 29 10.88 18.71 -3.46
C ALA A 29 12.20 19.51 -3.42
N LEU A 30 13.24 19.01 -4.11
CA LEU A 30 14.53 19.73 -4.19
C LEU A 30 14.43 21.03 -4.98
N LEU A 31 13.64 21.04 -6.05
CA LEU A 31 13.39 22.25 -6.84
C LEU A 31 12.61 23.28 -6.03
N LEU A 32 11.59 22.84 -5.28
CA LEU A 32 10.78 23.71 -4.44
C LEU A 32 11.56 24.28 -3.27
N LEU A 33 12.39 23.47 -2.63
CA LEU A 33 13.34 23.93 -1.61
C LEU A 33 14.27 25.02 -2.18
N ALA A 34 14.86 24.78 -3.35
CA ALA A 34 15.76 25.75 -3.99
C ALA A 34 15.01 27.04 -4.37
N VAL A 35 13.79 26.94 -4.93
CA VAL A 35 12.94 28.09 -5.23
C VAL A 35 12.60 28.86 -3.95
N GLY A 36 12.21 28.16 -2.87
CA GLY A 36 11.91 28.77 -1.57
C GLY A 36 13.10 29.52 -1.01
N ILE A 37 14.31 28.95 -1.04
CA ILE A 37 15.55 29.62 -0.61
C ILE A 37 15.82 30.87 -1.46
N VAL A 38 15.77 30.75 -2.79
CA VAL A 38 16.02 31.90 -3.69
C VAL A 38 15.01 33.04 -3.46
N VAL A 39 13.72 32.70 -3.32
CA VAL A 39 12.65 33.66 -3.07
C VAL A 39 12.79 34.29 -1.67
N GLY A 40 13.16 33.51 -0.65
CA GLY A 40 13.40 33.99 0.72
C GLY A 40 14.57 34.97 0.84
N PHE A 41 15.53 34.95 -0.08
CA PHE A 41 16.60 35.94 -0.15
C PHE A 41 16.17 37.26 -0.81
N LEU A 42 14.97 37.34 -1.41
CA LEU A 42 14.52 38.58 -2.03
C LEU A 42 14.05 39.58 -0.97
N PRO A 43 14.55 40.83 -0.96
CA PRO A 43 14.20 41.82 0.07
C PRO A 43 12.73 42.27 0.03
N VAL A 44 11.97 41.85 -0.97
CA VAL A 44 10.54 42.15 -1.11
C VAL A 44 9.67 41.15 -0.36
N VAL A 45 10.21 39.97 -0.03
CA VAL A 45 9.47 38.90 0.67
C VAL A 45 9.73 39.04 2.16
N PRO A 46 8.69 39.30 2.98
CA PRO A 46 8.86 39.33 4.43
C PRO A 46 9.24 37.96 4.96
N ALA A 47 9.97 37.91 6.06
CA ALA A 47 10.23 36.64 6.76
C ALA A 47 8.87 35.97 7.11
N ILE A 48 8.65 34.78 6.58
CA ILE A 48 7.39 34.04 6.78
C ILE A 48 7.59 33.17 8.01
N GLU A 49 6.96 33.52 9.10
CA GLU A 49 6.82 32.67 10.26
C GLU A 49 5.56 31.83 10.09
N VAL A 50 5.71 30.52 9.96
CA VAL A 50 4.61 29.58 9.93
C VAL A 50 4.53 28.90 11.30
N GLU A 51 3.38 28.99 11.93
CA GLU A 51 3.13 28.31 13.19
C GLU A 51 3.32 26.78 13.00
N PRO A 52 4.14 26.13 13.85
CA PRO A 52 4.42 24.68 13.72
C PRO A 52 3.16 23.82 13.70
N GLU A 53 2.11 24.27 14.40
CA GLU A 53 0.81 23.61 14.51
C GLU A 53 0.14 23.47 13.13
N ILE A 54 0.30 24.43 12.24
CA ILE A 54 -0.25 24.37 10.86
C ILE A 54 0.37 23.18 10.11
N ILE A 55 1.65 22.94 10.29
CA ILE A 55 2.36 21.84 9.62
C ILE A 55 2.01 20.52 10.32
N LEU A 56 2.12 20.47 11.67
CA LEU A 56 1.95 19.22 12.42
C LEU A 56 0.50 18.74 12.50
N GLU A 57 -0.45 19.66 12.67
CA GLU A 57 -1.86 19.32 12.85
C GLU A 57 -2.67 19.52 11.55
N GLY A 58 -2.26 20.46 10.68
CA GLY A 58 -2.97 20.77 9.45
C GLY A 58 -2.50 19.99 8.23
N ILE A 59 -1.20 19.83 8.03
CA ILE A 59 -0.62 19.28 6.80
C ILE A 59 -0.20 17.81 6.97
N LEU A 60 0.43 17.44 8.08
CA LEU A 60 0.96 16.08 8.25
C LEU A 60 -0.11 15.00 8.37
N PRO A 61 -1.23 15.15 9.11
CA PRO A 61 -2.24 14.10 9.20
C PRO A 61 -2.84 13.71 7.83
N PRO A 62 -3.27 14.65 6.95
CA PRO A 62 -3.75 14.29 5.63
C PRO A 62 -2.65 13.73 4.71
N LEU A 63 -1.40 14.22 4.82
CA LEU A 63 -0.28 13.70 4.05
C LEU A 63 0.01 12.23 4.40
N LEU A 64 0.12 11.92 5.69
CA LEU A 64 0.37 10.56 6.17
C LEU A 64 -0.82 9.63 5.91
N TYR A 65 -2.06 10.14 5.98
CA TYR A 65 -3.25 9.38 5.59
C TYR A 65 -3.21 9.01 4.10
N ALA A 66 -2.90 9.96 3.21
CA ALA A 66 -2.79 9.73 1.77
C ALA A 66 -1.78 8.63 1.45
N THR A 67 -0.58 8.74 2.02
CA THR A 67 0.48 7.72 1.88
C THR A 67 0.03 6.37 2.42
N ALA A 68 -0.64 6.33 3.60
CA ALA A 68 -1.10 5.10 4.23
C ALA A 68 -2.20 4.38 3.42
N VAL A 69 -3.09 5.12 2.76
CA VAL A 69 -4.12 4.56 1.85
C VAL A 69 -3.48 3.82 0.68
N GLY A 70 -2.36 4.33 0.15
CA GLY A 70 -1.65 3.74 -1.00
C GLY A 70 -0.80 2.51 -0.67
N ILE A 71 -0.54 2.21 0.60
CA ILE A 71 0.35 1.10 0.99
C ILE A 71 -0.34 -0.25 0.85
N SER A 72 0.34 -1.20 0.19
CA SER A 72 -0.07 -2.61 0.19
C SER A 72 0.01 -3.20 1.60
N THR A 73 -1.16 -3.42 2.21
CA THR A 73 -1.27 -3.94 3.59
C THR A 73 -0.59 -5.30 3.77
N ILE A 74 -0.52 -6.12 2.72
CA ILE A 74 0.11 -7.44 2.76
C ILE A 74 1.62 -7.31 2.84
N ASN A 75 2.22 -6.50 1.98
CA ASN A 75 3.65 -6.25 1.99
C ASN A 75 4.07 -5.56 3.28
N PHE A 76 3.30 -4.58 3.74
CA PHE A 76 3.50 -3.92 5.03
C PHE A 76 3.51 -4.92 6.20
N ARG A 77 2.54 -5.85 6.25
CA ARG A 77 2.50 -6.88 7.29
C ARG A 77 3.70 -7.83 7.23
N ARG A 78 4.17 -8.18 6.04
CA ARG A 78 5.37 -9.02 5.83
C ARG A 78 6.61 -8.35 6.37
N GLU A 79 6.75 -7.05 6.16
CA GLU A 79 7.92 -6.26 6.54
C GLU A 79 7.77 -5.53 7.89
N LEU A 80 6.66 -5.77 8.63
CA LEU A 80 6.39 -5.11 9.90
C LEU A 80 7.55 -5.16 10.90
N ALA A 81 8.29 -6.27 10.95
CA ALA A 81 9.44 -6.40 11.84
C ALA A 81 10.58 -5.44 11.45
N SER A 82 10.85 -5.28 10.16
CA SER A 82 11.84 -4.34 9.62
C SER A 82 11.40 -2.90 9.87
N VAL A 83 10.13 -2.61 9.61
CA VAL A 83 9.52 -1.29 9.83
C VAL A 83 9.59 -0.88 11.29
N VAL A 84 9.20 -1.76 12.23
CA VAL A 84 9.24 -1.46 13.67
C VAL A 84 10.67 -1.19 14.16
N VAL A 85 11.67 -1.95 13.69
CA VAL A 85 13.06 -1.71 14.04
C VAL A 85 13.53 -0.34 13.53
N LEU A 86 13.20 0.03 12.31
CA LEU A 86 13.60 1.32 11.73
C LEU A 86 12.79 2.48 12.31
N ALA A 87 11.51 2.32 12.56
CA ALA A 87 10.65 3.38 13.05
C ALA A 87 10.80 3.65 14.56
N ILE A 88 11.20 2.67 15.36
CA ILE A 88 11.31 2.83 16.82
C ILE A 88 12.75 2.75 17.29
N LEU A 89 13.44 1.62 17.05
CA LEU A 89 14.79 1.42 17.58
C LEU A 89 15.77 2.41 16.96
N LEU A 90 15.72 2.64 15.65
CA LEU A 90 16.60 3.60 14.97
C LEU A 90 16.38 5.02 15.50
N VAL A 91 15.13 5.45 15.71
CA VAL A 91 14.82 6.79 16.26
C VAL A 91 15.44 6.95 17.64
N ILE A 92 15.21 5.99 18.54
CA ILE A 92 15.73 6.05 19.91
C ILE A 92 17.27 6.07 19.89
N VAL A 93 17.91 5.20 19.12
CA VAL A 93 19.36 5.14 19.02
C VAL A 93 19.93 6.41 18.39
N SER A 94 19.30 6.93 17.33
CA SER A 94 19.70 8.19 16.69
C SER A 94 19.58 9.36 17.66
N ALA A 95 18.46 9.50 18.36
CA ALA A 95 18.26 10.57 19.33
C ALA A 95 19.31 10.50 20.47
N ALA A 96 19.58 9.31 20.99
CA ALA A 96 20.57 9.12 22.04
C ALA A 96 22.02 9.41 21.57
N VAL A 97 22.41 8.92 20.39
CA VAL A 97 23.79 9.06 19.87
C VAL A 97 24.03 10.51 19.42
N ILE A 98 23.11 11.07 18.64
CA ILE A 98 23.23 12.47 18.16
C ILE A 98 23.15 13.42 19.36
N GLY A 99 22.17 13.23 20.26
CA GLY A 99 22.05 14.02 21.49
C GLY A 99 23.30 13.92 22.37
N GLY A 100 23.84 12.71 22.56
CA GLY A 100 25.09 12.51 23.30
C GLY A 100 26.27 13.30 22.70
N VAL A 101 26.43 13.28 21.36
CA VAL A 101 27.47 14.05 20.68
C VAL A 101 27.23 15.57 20.80
N LEU A 102 25.98 16.03 20.65
CA LEU A 102 25.65 17.45 20.80
C LEU A 102 25.89 17.96 22.21
N THR A 103 25.62 17.15 23.25
CA THR A 103 25.95 17.49 24.64
C THR A 103 27.43 17.72 24.87
N LEU A 104 28.30 16.95 24.17
CA LEU A 104 29.75 17.09 24.27
C LEU A 104 30.30 18.30 23.50
N VAL A 105 29.63 18.69 22.42
CA VAL A 105 30.15 19.71 21.48
C VAL A 105 29.56 21.09 21.76
N ILE A 106 28.32 21.19 22.23
CA ILE A 106 27.66 22.46 22.55
C ILE A 106 27.75 22.74 24.05
N PRO A 107 28.57 23.70 24.52
CA PRO A 107 28.69 24.00 25.93
C PRO A 107 27.36 24.53 26.51
N GLY A 108 26.97 23.99 27.67
CA GLY A 108 25.74 24.40 28.36
C GLY A 108 24.44 23.79 27.87
N LEU A 109 24.47 22.95 26.83
CA LEU A 109 23.30 22.19 26.38
C LEU A 109 23.09 20.98 27.32
N SER A 110 21.94 20.94 28.02
CA SER A 110 21.62 19.79 28.87
C SER A 110 21.36 18.54 28.02
N SER A 111 21.61 17.35 28.59
CA SER A 111 21.40 16.08 27.89
C SER A 111 19.95 15.91 27.41
N ALA A 112 18.97 16.43 28.14
CA ALA A 112 17.56 16.37 27.75
C ALA A 112 17.28 17.20 26.49
N TRP A 113 17.77 18.44 26.43
CA TRP A 113 17.65 19.25 25.21
C TRP A 113 18.43 18.67 24.04
N ALA A 114 19.60 18.11 24.30
CA ALA A 114 20.39 17.46 23.26
C ALA A 114 19.69 16.22 22.67
N ILE A 115 19.03 15.39 23.51
CA ILE A 115 18.21 14.27 23.05
C ILE A 115 16.99 14.77 22.28
N ALA A 116 16.36 15.88 22.72
CA ALA A 116 15.26 16.50 21.98
C ALA A 116 15.67 16.85 20.55
N VAL A 117 16.83 17.53 20.38
CA VAL A 117 17.38 17.85 19.06
C VAL A 117 17.74 16.58 18.28
N GLY A 118 18.32 15.57 18.93
CA GLY A 118 18.59 14.28 18.29
C GLY A 118 17.32 13.58 17.79
N ALA A 119 16.21 13.69 18.51
CA ALA A 119 14.90 13.20 18.10
C ALA A 119 14.37 13.99 16.89
N VAL A 120 14.48 15.33 16.91
CA VAL A 120 14.15 16.21 15.78
C VAL A 120 14.88 15.81 14.50
N LEU A 121 16.14 15.41 14.60
CA LEU A 121 16.96 15.00 13.45
C LEU A 121 16.73 13.55 13.00
N SER A 122 15.83 12.80 13.65
CA SER A 122 15.59 11.38 13.33
C SER A 122 14.55 11.12 12.24
N PRO A 123 13.47 11.93 12.04
CA PRO A 123 12.49 11.73 10.98
C PRO A 123 13.08 11.57 9.59
N THR A 124 12.49 10.66 8.78
CA THR A 124 12.94 10.40 7.40
C THR A 124 11.88 10.89 6.40
N ASP A 125 12.32 11.30 5.22
CA ASP A 125 11.49 11.93 4.21
C ASP A 125 11.02 10.95 3.12
N ALA A 126 9.81 11.18 2.62
CA ALA A 126 9.21 10.42 1.51
C ALA A 126 9.89 10.67 0.15
N VAL A 127 10.66 11.75 -0.02
CA VAL A 127 11.39 12.05 -1.28
C VAL A 127 12.31 10.90 -1.70
N ALA A 128 12.96 10.24 -0.73
CA ALA A 128 13.77 9.07 -1.00
C ALA A 128 12.98 7.93 -1.67
N ILE A 129 11.75 7.73 -1.22
CA ILE A 129 10.84 6.70 -1.72
C ILE A 129 10.44 7.01 -3.17
N SER A 130 10.08 8.25 -3.45
CA SER A 130 9.72 8.69 -4.81
C SER A 130 10.88 8.52 -5.80
N ILE A 131 12.12 8.83 -5.39
CA ILE A 131 13.32 8.63 -6.19
C ILE A 131 13.58 7.13 -6.40
N ALA A 132 13.52 6.31 -5.34
CA ALA A 132 13.73 4.86 -5.42
C ALA A 132 12.71 4.18 -6.34
N ARG A 133 11.44 4.58 -6.26
CA ARG A 133 10.35 4.09 -7.12
C ARG A 133 10.58 4.45 -8.59
N ARG A 134 10.97 5.69 -8.90
CA ARG A 134 11.33 6.11 -10.28
C ARG A 134 12.54 5.36 -10.85
N LEU A 135 13.43 4.88 -9.99
CA LEU A 135 14.59 4.08 -10.39
C LEU A 135 14.27 2.60 -10.57
N GLY A 136 13.05 2.15 -10.24
CA GLY A 136 12.63 0.76 -10.36
C GLY A 136 13.27 -0.15 -9.30
N VAL A 137 13.53 0.36 -8.10
CA VAL A 137 14.02 -0.44 -6.97
C VAL A 137 12.90 -1.37 -6.48
N SER A 138 13.26 -2.57 -6.00
CA SER A 138 12.30 -3.62 -5.62
C SER A 138 11.22 -3.11 -4.65
N GLN A 139 10.01 -3.59 -4.82
CA GLN A 139 8.84 -3.21 -4.03
C GLN A 139 9.04 -3.51 -2.52
N ARG A 140 9.84 -4.49 -2.18
CA ARG A 140 10.19 -4.82 -0.79
C ARG A 140 10.94 -3.68 -0.11
N ILE A 141 11.94 -3.10 -0.78
CA ILE A 141 12.70 -1.95 -0.25
C ILE A 141 11.77 -0.75 -0.10
N ILE A 142 10.92 -0.49 -1.10
CA ILE A 142 9.95 0.60 -1.08
C ILE A 142 9.00 0.44 0.11
N THR A 143 8.43 -0.74 0.32
CA THR A 143 7.53 -1.03 1.46
C THR A 143 8.20 -0.82 2.82
N VAL A 144 9.48 -1.18 2.96
CA VAL A 144 10.24 -0.95 4.20
C VAL A 144 10.42 0.55 4.45
N LEU A 145 10.77 1.32 3.42
CA LEU A 145 10.96 2.78 3.53
C LEU A 145 9.64 3.52 3.79
N GLU A 146 8.56 3.14 3.09
CA GLU A 146 7.21 3.68 3.33
C GLU A 146 6.73 3.42 4.75
N GLY A 147 6.87 2.18 5.20
CA GLY A 147 6.48 1.80 6.56
C GLY A 147 7.31 2.51 7.63
N GLU A 148 8.61 2.69 7.38
CA GLU A 148 9.48 3.46 8.26
C GLU A 148 8.99 4.91 8.36
N GLY A 149 8.81 5.61 7.22
CA GLY A 149 8.39 7.01 7.19
C GLY A 149 7.06 7.26 7.90
N LEU A 150 6.09 6.33 7.78
CA LEU A 150 4.79 6.46 8.44
C LEU A 150 4.85 6.44 9.98
N LEU A 151 5.76 5.68 10.57
CA LEU A 151 5.81 5.47 12.02
C LEU A 151 6.95 6.23 12.71
N ASN A 152 7.98 6.59 11.96
CA ASN A 152 9.17 7.27 12.45
C ASN A 152 8.86 8.66 13.01
N ASP A 153 8.06 9.46 12.28
CA ASP A 153 7.71 10.82 12.65
C ASP A 153 6.97 10.86 13.99
N ALA A 154 5.99 9.98 14.17
CA ALA A 154 5.28 9.86 15.43
C ALA A 154 6.20 9.45 16.59
N THR A 155 7.11 8.50 16.36
CA THR A 155 8.09 8.08 17.37
C THR A 155 9.02 9.23 17.75
N ALA A 156 9.51 9.97 16.76
CA ALA A 156 10.40 11.12 16.97
C ALA A 156 9.72 12.23 17.78
N LEU A 157 8.46 12.55 17.46
CA LEU A 157 7.69 13.57 18.20
C LEU A 157 7.43 13.15 19.66
N VAL A 158 7.16 11.88 19.92
CA VAL A 158 7.01 11.38 21.31
C VAL A 158 8.33 11.47 22.07
N VAL A 159 9.46 11.10 21.45
CA VAL A 159 10.79 11.25 22.09
C VAL A 159 11.10 12.74 22.30
N LEU A 160 10.80 13.60 21.34
CA LEU A 160 10.97 15.05 21.44
C LEU A 160 10.16 15.65 22.59
N SER A 161 8.85 15.36 22.66
CA SER A 161 7.96 15.86 23.72
C SER A 161 8.39 15.37 25.11
N SER A 162 8.77 14.10 25.21
CA SER A 162 9.27 13.52 26.47
C SER A 162 10.59 14.14 26.91
N ALA A 163 11.53 14.35 25.97
CA ALA A 163 12.82 14.99 26.25
C ALA A 163 12.65 16.48 26.62
N SER A 164 11.76 17.21 25.93
CA SER A 164 11.43 18.61 26.23
C SER A 164 10.79 18.75 27.62
N THR A 165 9.88 17.85 27.98
CA THR A 165 9.26 17.79 29.32
C THR A 165 10.31 17.47 30.40
N ALA A 166 11.21 16.53 30.13
CA ALA A 166 12.32 16.23 31.05
C ALA A 166 13.25 17.44 31.25
N ALA A 167 13.51 18.20 30.19
CA ALA A 167 14.36 19.39 30.24
C ALA A 167 13.73 20.53 31.06
N THR A 168 12.39 20.66 31.03
CA THR A 168 11.66 21.74 31.73
C THR A 168 11.25 21.35 33.14
N ALA A 169 10.81 20.10 33.38
CA ALA A 169 10.28 19.64 34.66
C ALA A 169 11.31 18.96 35.60
N GLY A 170 12.52 18.67 35.10
CA GLY A 170 13.66 18.19 35.90
C GLY A 170 13.66 16.70 36.28
N ALA A 171 12.62 15.92 35.97
CA ALA A 171 12.63 14.48 36.22
C ALA A 171 11.60 13.72 35.37
N VAL A 172 12.08 12.92 34.44
CA VAL A 172 11.27 11.91 33.73
C VAL A 172 11.94 10.56 33.88
N THR A 173 11.19 9.55 34.28
CA THR A 173 11.68 8.17 34.39
C THR A 173 11.57 7.49 33.02
N VAL A 174 12.54 6.66 32.65
CA VAL A 174 12.50 5.88 31.41
C VAL A 174 11.23 5.01 31.32
N SER A 175 10.77 4.45 32.45
CA SER A 175 9.51 3.69 32.50
C SER A 175 8.31 4.56 32.13
N GLY A 176 8.23 5.79 32.64
CA GLY A 176 7.14 6.72 32.31
C GLY A 176 7.11 7.10 30.83
N VAL A 177 8.27 7.26 30.18
CA VAL A 177 8.36 7.50 28.73
C VAL A 177 7.84 6.30 27.95
N VAL A 178 8.26 5.09 28.31
CA VAL A 178 7.83 3.85 27.64
C VAL A 178 6.32 3.61 27.82
N GLU A 179 5.81 3.80 29.04
CA GLU A 179 4.38 3.67 29.35
C GLU A 179 3.55 4.71 28.59
N GLY A 180 3.98 5.97 28.61
CA GLY A 180 3.34 7.06 27.86
C GLY A 180 3.32 6.80 26.35
N PHE A 181 4.45 6.35 25.77
CA PHE A 181 4.53 5.96 24.37
C PHE A 181 3.57 4.81 24.05
N ALA A 182 3.59 3.73 24.85
CA ALA A 182 2.72 2.58 24.62
C ALA A 182 1.23 2.97 24.73
N ALA A 183 0.87 3.77 25.71
CA ALA A 183 -0.49 4.28 25.89
C ALA A 183 -0.91 5.15 24.70
N SER A 184 -0.06 6.09 24.27
CA SER A 184 -0.32 6.97 23.12
C SER A 184 -0.55 6.19 21.82
N VAL A 185 0.26 5.18 21.56
CA VAL A 185 0.11 4.31 20.37
C VAL A 185 -1.17 3.47 20.47
N LEU A 186 -1.49 2.91 21.64
CA LEU A 186 -2.71 2.11 21.82
C LEU A 186 -3.98 2.93 21.61
N VAL A 187 -4.03 4.15 22.14
CA VAL A 187 -5.14 5.08 21.91
C VAL A 187 -5.27 5.40 20.43
N ALA A 188 -4.15 5.75 19.78
CA ALA A 188 -4.12 6.06 18.36
C ALA A 188 -4.58 4.89 17.47
N LEU A 189 -4.16 3.66 17.79
CA LEU A 189 -4.62 2.43 17.11
C LEU A 189 -6.12 2.24 17.25
N ALA A 190 -6.67 2.42 18.47
CA ALA A 190 -8.09 2.22 18.72
C ALA A 190 -8.94 3.28 18.01
N VAL A 191 -8.57 4.56 18.13
CA VAL A 191 -9.30 5.68 17.51
C VAL A 191 -9.19 5.62 16.00
N GLY A 192 -7.98 5.46 15.46
CA GLY A 192 -7.75 5.41 14.02
C GLY A 192 -8.49 4.24 13.34
N TRP A 193 -8.50 3.06 13.99
CA TRP A 193 -9.27 1.91 13.50
C TRP A 193 -10.78 2.18 13.54
N ALA A 194 -11.30 2.72 14.66
CA ALA A 194 -12.72 3.00 14.81
C ALA A 194 -13.20 4.05 13.81
N VAL A 195 -12.44 5.13 13.62
CA VAL A 195 -12.75 6.18 12.65
C VAL A 195 -12.66 5.64 11.22
N GLY A 196 -11.60 4.90 10.86
CA GLY A 196 -11.45 4.31 9.55
C GLY A 196 -12.61 3.37 9.19
N GLU A 197 -13.03 2.53 10.14
CA GLU A 197 -14.14 1.60 9.95
C GLU A 197 -15.49 2.32 9.82
N LEU A 198 -15.76 3.28 10.72
CA LEU A 198 -17.00 4.06 10.73
C LEU A 198 -17.14 4.87 9.43
N THR A 199 -16.07 5.54 9.02
CA THR A 199 -16.09 6.38 7.81
C THR A 199 -16.27 5.56 6.55
N LEU A 200 -15.68 4.35 6.45
CA LEU A 200 -15.93 3.44 5.33
C LEU A 200 -17.40 3.04 5.21
N HIS A 201 -18.05 2.72 6.33
CA HIS A 201 -19.47 2.39 6.34
C HIS A 201 -20.37 3.58 5.95
N LEU A 202 -19.97 4.79 6.34
CA LEU A 202 -20.67 6.02 5.97
C LEU A 202 -20.49 6.30 4.47
N ARG A 203 -19.26 6.24 3.97
CA ARG A 203 -18.89 6.49 2.57
C ARG A 203 -19.56 5.51 1.61
N ALA A 204 -19.71 4.25 2.00
CA ALA A 204 -20.42 3.22 1.21
C ALA A 204 -21.91 3.56 0.94
N ARG A 205 -22.51 4.51 1.68
CA ARG A 205 -23.90 4.98 1.50
C ARG A 205 -24.02 6.24 0.65
N ILE A 206 -22.90 6.89 0.37
CA ILE A 206 -22.85 8.07 -0.49
C ILE A 206 -22.95 7.59 -1.94
N THR A 207 -23.74 8.27 -2.74
CA THR A 207 -23.95 7.92 -4.16
C THR A 207 -23.12 8.77 -5.11
N ASP A 208 -22.68 9.95 -4.68
CA ASP A 208 -21.90 10.89 -5.49
C ASP A 208 -20.41 10.81 -5.11
N ALA A 209 -19.55 10.53 -6.10
CA ALA A 209 -18.11 10.37 -5.91
C ALA A 209 -17.44 11.67 -5.45
N SER A 210 -17.94 12.84 -5.84
CA SER A 210 -17.38 14.13 -5.42
C SER A 210 -17.68 14.39 -3.95
N VAL A 211 -18.92 14.09 -3.51
CA VAL A 211 -19.30 14.20 -2.08
C VAL A 211 -18.48 13.23 -1.23
N ASP A 212 -18.29 11.99 -1.70
CA ASP A 212 -17.45 11.00 -1.03
C ASP A 212 -16.01 11.49 -0.88
N THR A 213 -15.45 12.08 -1.93
CA THR A 213 -14.10 12.66 -1.92
C THR A 213 -13.97 13.79 -0.89
N VAL A 214 -14.95 14.71 -0.84
CA VAL A 214 -14.97 15.79 0.18
C VAL A 214 -15.02 15.20 1.59
N VAL A 215 -15.86 14.20 1.84
CA VAL A 215 -15.90 13.50 3.14
C VAL A 215 -14.57 12.85 3.45
N SER A 216 -13.89 12.27 2.45
CA SER A 216 -12.58 11.63 2.67
C SER A 216 -11.51 12.58 3.19
N PHE A 217 -11.55 13.89 2.82
CA PHE A 217 -10.62 14.90 3.36
C PHE A 217 -10.80 15.16 4.85
N THR A 218 -11.95 14.86 5.42
CA THR A 218 -12.19 15.04 6.86
C THR A 218 -11.62 13.89 7.71
N ILE A 219 -11.38 12.71 7.10
CA ILE A 219 -11.01 11.49 7.83
C ILE A 219 -9.72 11.62 8.63
N PRO A 220 -8.60 12.15 8.09
CA PRO A 220 -7.37 12.30 8.85
C PRO A 220 -7.57 13.16 10.11
N PHE A 221 -8.36 14.22 10.03
CA PHE A 221 -8.65 15.10 11.16
C PHE A 221 -9.62 14.45 12.17
N LEU A 222 -10.64 13.73 11.66
CA LEU A 222 -11.56 12.96 12.51
C LEU A 222 -10.82 11.84 13.29
N ALA A 223 -9.70 11.35 12.78
CA ALA A 223 -8.85 10.40 13.50
C ALA A 223 -7.85 11.11 14.42
N ALA A 224 -7.19 12.18 13.96
CA ALA A 224 -6.14 12.87 14.70
C ALA A 224 -6.68 13.61 15.94
N ILE A 225 -7.68 14.47 15.77
CA ILE A 225 -8.18 15.33 16.83
C ILE A 225 -8.66 14.55 18.06
N PRO A 226 -9.55 13.53 17.95
CA PRO A 226 -9.95 12.76 19.12
C PRO A 226 -8.81 11.96 19.75
N ALA A 227 -7.88 11.44 18.93
CA ALA A 227 -6.73 10.72 19.46
C ALA A 227 -5.87 11.61 20.35
N GLU A 228 -5.56 12.84 19.92
CA GLU A 228 -4.79 13.81 20.70
C GLU A 228 -5.49 14.21 22.00
N HIS A 229 -6.80 14.48 21.94
CA HIS A 229 -7.58 14.79 23.15
C HIS A 229 -7.60 13.64 24.16
N MET A 230 -7.44 12.40 23.70
CA MET A 230 -7.35 11.21 24.56
C MET A 230 -5.90 10.87 24.98
N GLY A 231 -4.93 11.72 24.66
CA GLY A 231 -3.52 11.51 24.96
C GLY A 231 -2.82 10.52 23.99
N GLY A 232 -3.42 10.24 22.85
CA GLY A 232 -2.83 9.46 21.76
C GLY A 232 -2.08 10.32 20.75
N SER A 233 -1.36 9.68 19.81
CA SER A 233 -0.74 10.38 18.68
C SER A 233 -1.74 10.56 17.54
N GLY A 234 -2.08 11.81 17.20
CA GLY A 234 -2.97 12.12 16.07
C GLY A 234 -2.42 11.63 14.74
N LEU A 235 -1.10 11.75 14.53
CA LEU A 235 -0.44 11.27 13.31
C LEU A 235 -0.58 9.76 13.14
N VAL A 236 -0.34 8.97 14.20
CA VAL A 236 -0.54 7.52 14.18
C VAL A 236 -2.00 7.18 13.92
N ALA A 237 -2.95 7.90 14.52
CA ALA A 237 -4.37 7.65 14.31
C ALA A 237 -4.79 7.91 12.84
N ALA A 238 -4.28 8.97 12.22
CA ALA A 238 -4.49 9.26 10.79
C ALA A 238 -3.91 8.15 9.88
N VAL A 239 -2.69 7.67 10.18
CA VAL A 239 -2.07 6.54 9.47
C VAL A 239 -2.91 5.28 9.58
N ILE A 240 -3.38 4.92 10.78
CA ILE A 240 -4.20 3.72 10.99
C ILE A 240 -5.54 3.83 10.25
N ALA A 241 -6.19 5.00 10.28
CA ALA A 241 -7.40 5.24 9.49
C ALA A 241 -7.15 5.09 7.98
N GLY A 242 -6.00 5.58 7.48
CA GLY A 242 -5.55 5.41 6.11
C GLY A 242 -5.32 3.93 5.74
N LEU A 243 -4.60 3.17 6.58
CA LEU A 243 -4.38 1.74 6.37
C LEU A 243 -5.69 0.93 6.36
N VAL A 244 -6.66 1.26 7.23
CA VAL A 244 -7.99 0.64 7.25
C VAL A 244 -8.73 0.96 5.94
N THR A 245 -8.70 2.22 5.51
CA THR A 245 -9.34 2.66 4.26
C THR A 245 -8.70 1.99 3.05
N GLY A 246 -7.38 1.94 2.94
CA GLY A 246 -6.65 1.29 1.85
C GLY A 246 -6.90 -0.22 1.77
N HIS A 247 -6.95 -0.89 2.94
CA HIS A 247 -7.18 -2.34 2.99
C HIS A 247 -8.61 -2.76 2.65
N ARG A 248 -9.61 -2.07 3.21
CA ARG A 248 -11.03 -2.45 3.09
C ARG A 248 -11.79 -1.69 2.01
N GLY A 249 -11.31 -0.51 1.62
CA GLY A 249 -11.92 0.32 0.58
C GLY A 249 -12.21 -0.41 -0.72
N PRO A 250 -11.30 -1.22 -1.28
CA PRO A 250 -11.53 -1.97 -2.51
C PRO A 250 -12.72 -2.94 -2.47
N ARG A 251 -13.13 -3.41 -1.28
CA ARG A 251 -14.29 -4.29 -1.08
C ARG A 251 -15.60 -3.54 -0.79
N VAL A 252 -15.51 -2.30 -0.28
CA VAL A 252 -16.64 -1.57 0.28
C VAL A 252 -17.07 -0.41 -0.61
N LEU A 253 -16.09 0.32 -1.19
CA LEU A 253 -16.36 1.52 -1.99
C LEU A 253 -16.64 1.19 -3.45
N PRO A 254 -17.60 1.90 -4.10
CA PRO A 254 -17.82 1.82 -5.54
C PRO A 254 -16.57 2.19 -6.36
N PRO A 255 -16.44 1.70 -7.60
CA PRO A 255 -15.25 1.95 -8.45
C PRO A 255 -14.99 3.41 -8.78
N ASP A 256 -16.05 4.17 -9.08
CA ASP A 256 -16.00 5.60 -9.36
C ASP A 256 -15.48 6.41 -8.18
N HIS A 257 -15.90 6.06 -6.95
CA HIS A 257 -15.39 6.66 -5.71
C HIS A 257 -13.91 6.37 -5.50
N ARG A 258 -13.47 5.15 -5.82
CA ARG A 258 -12.05 4.76 -5.67
C ARG A 258 -11.16 5.51 -6.66
N ILE A 259 -11.57 5.58 -7.94
CA ILE A 259 -10.81 6.31 -8.96
C ILE A 259 -10.74 7.79 -8.62
N ALA A 260 -11.88 8.44 -8.33
CA ALA A 260 -11.92 9.85 -7.98
C ALA A 260 -11.10 10.14 -6.72
N GLY A 261 -11.25 9.31 -5.68
CA GLY A 261 -10.51 9.46 -4.43
C GLY A 261 -9.00 9.29 -4.63
N GLN A 262 -8.55 8.30 -5.38
CA GLN A 262 -7.12 8.04 -5.62
C GLN A 262 -6.46 9.21 -6.37
N GLU A 263 -7.06 9.71 -7.44
CA GLU A 263 -6.50 10.83 -8.21
C GLU A 263 -6.49 12.13 -7.37
N THR A 264 -7.53 12.35 -6.57
CA THR A 264 -7.62 13.56 -5.73
C THR A 264 -6.60 13.51 -4.58
N TRP A 265 -6.46 12.36 -3.90
CA TRP A 265 -5.47 12.21 -2.84
C TRP A 265 -4.03 12.28 -3.35
N HIS A 266 -3.75 11.76 -4.54
CA HIS A 266 -2.45 11.93 -5.18
C HIS A 266 -2.13 13.41 -5.46
N THR A 267 -3.12 14.18 -5.92
CA THR A 267 -2.98 15.63 -6.13
C THR A 267 -2.79 16.35 -4.79
N ALA A 268 -3.55 15.98 -3.76
CA ALA A 268 -3.41 16.55 -2.42
C ALA A 268 -2.03 16.29 -1.82
N GLU A 269 -1.52 15.05 -1.92
CA GLU A 269 -0.17 14.67 -1.50
C GLU A 269 0.89 15.56 -2.16
N LEU A 270 0.83 15.70 -3.48
CA LEU A 270 1.75 16.54 -4.25
C LEU A 270 1.71 18.01 -3.80
N VAL A 271 0.53 18.56 -3.54
CA VAL A 271 0.36 19.95 -3.11
C VAL A 271 0.85 20.12 -1.67
N LEU A 272 0.48 19.24 -0.75
CA LEU A 272 0.88 19.31 0.66
C LEU A 272 2.40 19.15 0.82
N GLU A 273 2.98 18.15 0.17
CA GLU A 273 4.43 17.94 0.15
C GLU A 273 5.15 19.15 -0.45
N GLY A 274 4.67 19.66 -1.58
CA GLY A 274 5.24 20.82 -2.24
C GLY A 274 5.21 22.08 -1.37
N PHE A 275 4.11 22.33 -0.65
CA PHE A 275 4.00 23.46 0.28
C PHE A 275 5.00 23.36 1.42
N ILE A 276 5.19 22.19 2.02
CA ILE A 276 6.12 22.00 3.12
C ILE A 276 7.56 22.35 2.67
N PHE A 277 8.00 21.85 1.50
CA PHE A 277 9.35 22.14 1.01
C PHE A 277 9.55 23.59 0.60
N LEU A 278 8.53 24.21 0.01
CA LEU A 278 8.56 25.64 -0.33
C LEU A 278 8.67 26.50 0.93
N ILE A 279 7.85 26.21 1.96
CA ILE A 279 7.88 26.90 3.26
C ILE A 279 9.24 26.72 3.93
N MET A 280 9.79 25.50 3.94
CA MET A 280 11.12 25.23 4.50
C MET A 280 12.20 26.09 3.83
N GLY A 281 12.12 26.26 2.51
CA GLY A 281 13.04 27.15 1.77
C GLY A 281 12.85 28.62 2.11
N LEU A 282 11.60 29.09 2.21
CA LEU A 282 11.28 30.49 2.53
C LEU A 282 11.73 30.88 3.94
N GLN A 283 11.60 29.98 4.92
CA GLN A 283 12.01 30.25 6.31
C GLN A 283 13.52 30.25 6.52
N PHE A 284 14.29 29.70 5.58
CA PHE A 284 15.72 29.54 5.72
C PHE A 284 16.43 30.86 6.00
N PHE A 285 16.08 31.94 5.27
CA PHE A 285 16.71 33.24 5.43
C PHE A 285 16.40 33.90 6.79
N GLY A 286 15.13 33.85 7.24
CA GLY A 286 14.72 34.38 8.55
C GLY A 286 15.47 33.71 9.71
N ILE A 287 15.61 32.38 9.67
CA ILE A 287 16.37 31.63 10.68
C ILE A 287 17.86 32.03 10.68
N VAL A 288 18.45 32.23 9.50
CA VAL A 288 19.84 32.67 9.38
C VAL A 288 20.01 34.10 9.96
N GLU A 289 19.08 35.00 9.69
CA GLU A 289 19.11 36.40 10.21
C GLU A 289 18.99 36.42 11.73
N GLU A 290 18.09 35.62 12.34
CA GLU A 290 17.98 35.47 13.78
C GLU A 290 19.28 35.00 14.43
N VAL A 291 19.93 33.98 13.87
CA VAL A 291 21.20 33.45 14.39
C VAL A 291 22.31 34.49 14.29
N LEU A 292 22.34 35.27 13.20
CA LEU A 292 23.30 36.36 13.07
C LEU A 292 23.10 37.46 14.12
N ALA A 293 21.85 37.75 14.50
CA ALA A 293 21.51 38.73 15.54
C ALA A 293 21.85 38.24 16.95
N GLU A 294 21.74 36.92 17.22
CA GLU A 294 22.05 36.31 18.52
C GLU A 294 23.54 36.08 18.78
N GLY A 295 24.39 36.14 17.75
CA GLY A 295 25.85 36.06 17.84
C GLY A 295 26.53 34.70 17.70
N PRO A 296 25.83 33.54 17.64
CA PRO A 296 26.49 32.29 17.32
C PRO A 296 27.09 32.28 15.92
N SER A 297 28.20 31.54 15.75
CA SER A 297 28.88 31.48 14.45
C SER A 297 28.12 30.54 13.48
N ILE A 298 27.70 31.03 12.32
CA ILE A 298 27.13 30.22 11.23
C ILE A 298 28.07 29.08 10.84
N THR A 299 29.39 29.35 10.83
CA THR A 299 30.40 28.31 10.52
C THR A 299 30.26 27.10 11.48
N THR A 300 30.04 27.38 12.76
CA THR A 300 29.82 26.31 13.78
C THR A 300 28.53 25.57 13.49
N ALA A 301 27.42 26.23 13.13
CA ALA A 301 26.18 25.59 12.76
C ALA A 301 26.35 24.65 11.55
N VAL A 302 27.10 25.10 10.51
CA VAL A 302 27.38 24.28 9.32
C VAL A 302 28.20 23.02 9.68
N TRP A 303 29.26 23.17 10.48
CA TRP A 303 30.06 22.01 10.92
C TRP A 303 29.26 21.04 11.77
N LEU A 304 28.41 21.54 12.66
CA LEU A 304 27.52 20.69 13.48
C LEU A 304 26.47 19.98 12.61
N ALA A 305 25.94 20.67 11.61
CA ALA A 305 25.01 20.08 10.67
C ALA A 305 25.68 18.96 9.83
N ILE A 306 26.90 19.16 9.35
CA ILE A 306 27.67 18.14 8.64
C ILE A 306 27.97 16.94 9.58
N LEU A 307 28.38 17.20 10.81
CA LEU A 307 28.63 16.17 11.81
C LEU A 307 27.36 15.37 12.13
N ALA A 308 26.25 16.08 12.42
CA ALA A 308 24.97 15.44 12.72
C ALA A 308 24.44 14.66 11.52
N GLY A 309 24.50 15.22 10.31
CA GLY A 309 24.11 14.53 9.07
C GLY A 309 24.95 13.29 8.80
N GLY A 310 26.27 13.35 8.97
CA GLY A 310 27.15 12.20 8.86
C GLY A 310 26.85 11.12 9.92
N LEU A 311 26.59 11.57 11.15
CA LEU A 311 26.25 10.69 12.27
C LEU A 311 24.90 9.99 12.05
N THR A 312 23.90 10.68 11.49
CA THR A 312 22.62 10.03 11.16
C THR A 312 22.79 8.89 10.16
N VAL A 313 23.59 9.07 9.10
CA VAL A 313 23.88 8.01 8.12
C VAL A 313 24.64 6.85 8.77
N LEU A 314 25.62 7.15 9.61
CA LEU A 314 26.42 6.14 10.28
C LEU A 314 25.59 5.30 11.27
N VAL A 315 24.77 5.94 12.10
CA VAL A 315 23.87 5.26 13.05
C VAL A 315 22.88 4.41 12.29
N ARG A 316 22.31 4.93 11.21
CA ARG A 316 21.40 4.19 10.35
C ARG A 316 22.07 2.95 9.75
N ALA A 317 23.26 3.08 9.20
CA ALA A 317 24.00 1.95 8.68
C ALA A 317 24.33 0.92 9.79
N ALA A 318 24.68 1.38 10.99
CA ALA A 318 24.97 0.53 12.15
C ALA A 318 23.72 -0.24 12.67
N VAL A 319 22.53 0.30 12.51
CA VAL A 319 21.25 -0.38 12.87
C VAL A 319 20.77 -1.28 11.73
N VAL A 320 20.85 -0.82 10.47
CA VAL A 320 20.41 -1.56 9.30
C VAL A 320 21.23 -2.83 9.08
N ALA A 321 22.56 -2.77 9.22
CA ALA A 321 23.42 -3.92 8.97
C ALA A 321 23.12 -5.16 9.84
N PRO A 322 23.02 -5.07 11.19
CA PRO A 322 22.65 -6.22 12.01
C PRO A 322 21.17 -6.65 11.80
N MET A 323 20.28 -5.71 11.53
CA MET A 323 18.89 -6.02 11.19
C MET A 323 18.81 -6.91 9.94
N LEU A 324 19.50 -6.55 8.87
CA LEU A 324 19.56 -7.35 7.64
C LEU A 324 20.21 -8.72 7.87
N ALA A 325 21.29 -8.77 8.63
CA ALA A 325 21.92 -10.04 8.98
C ALA A 325 20.97 -10.97 9.76
N TRP A 326 20.14 -10.39 10.63
CA TRP A 326 19.11 -11.13 11.36
C TRP A 326 17.98 -11.57 10.43
N LEU A 327 17.46 -10.68 9.56
CA LEU A 327 16.41 -10.99 8.58
C LEU A 327 16.86 -12.10 7.64
N ARG A 328 18.04 -11.98 7.05
CA ARG A 328 18.61 -12.99 6.16
C ARG A 328 18.69 -14.37 6.82
N ARG A 329 19.23 -14.43 8.05
CA ARG A 329 19.27 -15.69 8.81
C ARG A 329 17.89 -16.23 9.15
N ARG A 330 16.92 -15.35 9.35
CA ARG A 330 15.52 -15.73 9.58
C ARG A 330 14.93 -16.32 8.30
N ASP A 331 15.07 -15.62 7.18
CA ASP A 331 14.49 -16.01 5.90
C ASP A 331 15.11 -17.33 5.38
N GLU A 332 16.43 -17.51 5.48
CA GLU A 332 17.12 -18.78 5.18
C GLU A 332 16.59 -19.94 6.05
N ARG A 333 16.34 -19.71 7.34
CA ARG A 333 15.77 -20.74 8.23
C ARG A 333 14.30 -21.05 7.92
N TYR A 334 13.55 -20.08 7.40
CA TYR A 334 12.19 -20.30 6.94
C TYR A 334 12.19 -21.11 5.64
N ALA A 335 13.01 -20.76 4.68
CA ALA A 335 13.13 -21.44 3.40
C ALA A 335 13.54 -22.92 3.57
N THR A 336 14.60 -23.20 4.31
CA THR A 336 15.05 -24.58 4.57
C THR A 336 14.01 -25.42 5.29
N ARG A 337 13.30 -24.86 6.27
CA ARG A 337 12.21 -25.56 6.97
C ARG A 337 11.01 -25.82 6.08
N TRP A 338 10.74 -24.91 5.14
CA TRP A 338 9.65 -25.08 4.19
C TRP A 338 9.97 -26.15 3.16
N GLU A 339 11.19 -26.18 2.62
CA GLU A 339 11.66 -27.22 1.70
C GLU A 339 11.58 -28.62 2.34
N GLU A 340 12.03 -28.75 3.60
CA GLU A 340 11.90 -30.00 4.37
C GLU A 340 10.45 -30.45 4.59
N MET A 341 9.49 -29.52 4.54
CA MET A 341 8.07 -29.79 4.79
C MET A 341 7.23 -29.85 3.51
N SER A 342 7.76 -29.42 2.36
CA SER A 342 6.98 -29.20 1.12
C SER A 342 6.16 -30.42 0.69
N GLU A 343 6.74 -31.62 0.67
CA GLU A 343 6.03 -32.86 0.35
C GLU A 343 4.87 -33.15 1.32
N SER A 344 5.11 -32.95 2.62
CA SER A 344 4.10 -33.16 3.66
C SER A 344 2.99 -32.11 3.60
N VAL A 345 3.33 -30.89 3.19
CA VAL A 345 2.39 -29.77 3.03
C VAL A 345 1.50 -29.99 1.80
N GLN A 346 2.06 -30.40 0.67
CA GLN A 346 1.30 -30.70 -0.55
C GLN A 346 0.32 -31.85 -0.33
N ALA A 347 0.77 -32.94 0.31
CA ALA A 347 -0.11 -34.05 0.67
C ALA A 347 -1.23 -33.63 1.64
N PHE A 348 -0.96 -32.70 2.55
CA PHE A 348 -1.96 -32.16 3.47
C PHE A 348 -2.92 -31.20 2.77
N GLU A 349 -2.44 -30.34 1.88
CA GLU A 349 -3.25 -29.44 1.07
C GLU A 349 -4.23 -30.20 0.17
N GLY A 350 -3.75 -31.24 -0.51
CA GLY A 350 -4.59 -32.09 -1.33
C GLY A 350 -5.77 -32.71 -0.55
N ARG A 351 -5.51 -33.19 0.68
CA ARG A 351 -6.56 -33.71 1.55
C ARG A 351 -7.53 -32.66 2.07
N CYS A 352 -7.02 -31.52 2.51
CA CYS A 352 -7.88 -30.41 2.94
C CYS A 352 -8.75 -29.90 1.80
N SER A 353 -8.23 -29.85 0.58
CA SER A 353 -8.96 -29.47 -0.62
C SER A 353 -10.05 -30.50 -0.97
N ALA A 354 -9.78 -31.79 -0.84
CA ALA A 354 -10.78 -32.86 -1.01
C ALA A 354 -11.91 -32.72 0.03
N ILE A 355 -11.59 -32.55 1.31
CA ILE A 355 -12.58 -32.31 2.37
C ILE A 355 -13.41 -31.05 2.11
N ALA A 356 -12.77 -29.97 1.63
CA ALA A 356 -13.47 -28.72 1.31
C ALA A 356 -14.48 -28.90 0.15
N ARG A 357 -14.15 -29.73 -0.84
CA ARG A 357 -15.06 -30.08 -1.94
C ARG A 357 -16.19 -31.04 -1.52
N GLY A 358 -16.07 -31.71 -0.38
CA GLY A 358 -17.08 -32.62 0.14
C GLY A 358 -16.67 -34.08 0.12
N ASP A 359 -15.50 -34.40 -0.40
CA ASP A 359 -14.92 -35.72 -0.38
C ASP A 359 -14.33 -35.98 1.02
N ILE A 360 -15.02 -36.73 1.86
CA ILE A 360 -14.52 -37.12 3.18
C ILE A 360 -13.85 -38.49 3.03
N PRO A 361 -12.51 -38.58 3.09
CA PRO A 361 -11.83 -39.87 3.02
C PRO A 361 -12.19 -40.73 4.24
N ASP A 362 -12.52 -41.99 4.02
CA ASP A 362 -12.84 -42.97 5.10
C ASP A 362 -11.65 -43.19 6.04
N ASP A 363 -10.43 -42.99 5.58
CA ASP A 363 -9.21 -43.09 6.39
C ASP A 363 -8.58 -41.73 6.65
N MET A 364 -8.88 -41.14 7.82
CA MET A 364 -8.42 -39.85 8.26
C MET A 364 -7.00 -39.86 8.86
N GLN A 365 -6.23 -40.93 8.63
CA GLN A 365 -4.83 -41.01 9.09
C GLN A 365 -3.89 -40.40 8.05
N ILE A 366 -3.23 -39.29 8.41
CA ILE A 366 -2.13 -38.73 7.63
C ILE A 366 -0.95 -39.68 7.76
N PRO A 367 -0.38 -40.24 6.66
CA PRO A 367 0.82 -41.05 6.72
C PRO A 367 2.02 -40.19 7.09
N TRP A 368 2.23 -40.01 8.38
CA TRP A 368 3.42 -39.33 8.89
C TRP A 368 4.48 -40.39 9.18
N ASP A 369 5.65 -40.20 8.60
CA ASP A 369 6.83 -40.97 9.00
C ASP A 369 7.05 -40.82 10.51
N ARG A 370 7.20 -41.95 11.21
CA ARG A 370 7.36 -42.02 12.67
C ARG A 370 8.58 -41.26 13.17
N SER A 371 9.57 -40.99 12.30
CA SER A 371 10.81 -40.26 12.60
C SER A 371 10.57 -38.77 12.87
N ARG A 372 9.44 -38.18 12.44
CA ARG A 372 9.15 -36.74 12.48
C ARG A 372 8.08 -36.32 13.49
N ARG A 373 7.94 -37.01 14.62
CA ARG A 373 6.94 -36.71 15.67
C ARG A 373 6.95 -35.28 16.18
N GLY A 374 8.11 -34.64 16.23
CA GLY A 374 8.27 -33.25 16.65
C GLY A 374 7.65 -32.25 15.66
N LEU A 375 7.77 -32.53 14.36
CA LEU A 375 7.23 -31.73 13.28
C LEU A 375 5.68 -31.80 13.26
N ARG A 376 5.11 -33.02 13.42
CA ARG A 376 3.67 -33.26 13.55
C ARG A 376 3.04 -32.41 14.65
N ARG A 377 3.67 -32.37 15.84
CA ARG A 377 3.17 -31.53 16.96
C ARG A 377 3.20 -30.04 16.63
N ARG A 378 4.21 -29.57 15.89
CA ARG A 378 4.34 -28.17 15.49
C ARG A 378 3.32 -27.78 14.41
N ILE A 379 3.12 -28.63 13.38
CA ILE A 379 2.11 -28.42 12.34
C ILE A 379 0.71 -28.46 12.94
N ASN A 380 0.39 -29.45 13.75
CA ASN A 380 -0.91 -29.53 14.41
C ASN A 380 -1.18 -28.37 15.37
N ARG A 381 -0.13 -27.84 16.06
CA ARG A 381 -0.24 -26.66 16.90
C ARG A 381 -0.41 -25.39 16.06
N ALA A 382 0.34 -25.25 14.98
CA ALA A 382 0.28 -24.10 14.08
C ALA A 382 -1.06 -24.02 13.34
N LEU A 383 -1.63 -25.16 12.98
CA LEU A 383 -2.91 -25.26 12.25
C LEU A 383 -4.12 -25.41 13.18
N ARG A 384 -3.93 -25.59 14.50
CA ARG A 384 -4.98 -25.86 15.51
C ARG A 384 -5.95 -26.98 15.13
N LEU A 385 -5.47 -27.99 14.40
CA LEU A 385 -6.28 -29.10 13.88
C LEU A 385 -6.40 -30.28 14.88
N HIS A 386 -6.51 -29.99 16.18
CA HIS A 386 -6.54 -31.07 17.17
C HIS A 386 -7.79 -31.95 17.17
N ARG A 387 -8.90 -31.47 16.64
CA ARG A 387 -10.13 -32.26 16.44
C ARG A 387 -10.94 -31.62 15.31
N LEU A 388 -11.24 -32.38 14.26
CA LEU A 388 -12.25 -31.97 13.30
C LEU A 388 -13.63 -32.07 13.99
N PRO A 389 -14.50 -31.06 13.84
CA PRO A 389 -15.85 -31.13 14.42
C PRO A 389 -16.66 -32.20 13.74
N THR A 390 -17.60 -32.78 14.49
CA THR A 390 -18.52 -33.84 14.03
C THR A 390 -19.51 -33.40 12.94
N SER A 391 -19.60 -32.10 12.62
CA SER A 391 -20.48 -31.60 11.55
C SER A 391 -19.70 -31.37 10.23
N PRO A 392 -20.20 -31.90 9.09
CA PRO A 392 -19.53 -31.76 7.78
C PRO A 392 -19.23 -30.33 7.37
N GLU A 393 -20.15 -29.40 7.61
CA GLU A 393 -19.96 -27.98 7.27
C GLU A 393 -18.82 -27.32 8.05
N ARG A 394 -18.71 -27.61 9.36
CA ARG A 394 -17.61 -27.07 10.16
C ARG A 394 -16.27 -27.66 9.77
N SER A 395 -16.27 -28.92 9.31
CA SER A 395 -15.08 -29.58 8.80
C SER A 395 -14.62 -28.94 7.49
N ARG A 396 -15.52 -28.67 6.55
CA ARG A 396 -15.27 -27.98 5.30
C ARG A 396 -14.69 -26.57 5.53
N ARG A 397 -15.35 -25.74 6.38
CA ARG A 397 -14.86 -24.39 6.73
C ARG A 397 -13.47 -24.40 7.38
N ARG A 398 -13.18 -25.39 8.24
CA ARG A 398 -11.83 -25.51 8.84
C ARG A 398 -10.78 -25.98 7.84
N ALA A 399 -11.16 -26.87 6.93
CA ALA A 399 -10.28 -27.33 5.87
C ALA A 399 -9.92 -26.20 4.92
N SER A 400 -10.88 -25.39 4.43
CA SER A 400 -10.61 -24.23 3.59
C SER A 400 -9.70 -23.22 4.29
N GLN A 401 -9.98 -22.86 5.54
CA GLN A 401 -9.10 -21.98 6.34
C GLN A 401 -7.68 -22.55 6.55
N ALA A 402 -7.53 -23.87 6.56
CA ALA A 402 -6.21 -24.50 6.66
C ALA A 402 -5.45 -24.40 5.33
N VAL A 403 -6.12 -24.61 4.20
CA VAL A 403 -5.56 -24.41 2.85
C VAL A 403 -5.12 -22.97 2.67
N ASP A 404 -5.97 -21.98 2.99
CA ASP A 404 -5.66 -20.56 2.87
C ASP A 404 -4.43 -20.17 3.71
N ARG A 405 -4.31 -20.72 4.94
CA ARG A 405 -3.11 -20.48 5.78
C ARG A 405 -1.84 -21.11 5.20
N LEU A 406 -1.97 -22.25 4.55
CA LEU A 406 -0.83 -22.88 3.88
C LEU A 406 -0.41 -22.09 2.66
N ARG A 407 -1.36 -21.70 1.81
CA ARG A 407 -1.11 -20.85 0.63
C ARG A 407 -0.47 -19.51 1.00
N ARG A 408 -0.98 -18.85 2.04
CA ARG A 408 -0.33 -17.62 2.56
C ARG A 408 1.10 -17.85 2.99
N ARG A 409 1.40 -18.98 3.62
CA ARG A 409 2.78 -19.29 4.05
C ARG A 409 3.69 -19.67 2.91
N SER A 410 3.21 -20.38 1.90
CA SER A 410 4.01 -20.65 0.69
C SER A 410 4.33 -19.34 -0.04
N ALA A 411 3.33 -18.50 -0.24
CA ALA A 411 3.52 -17.18 -0.85
C ALA A 411 4.46 -16.27 -0.04
N ASP A 412 4.44 -16.32 1.30
CA ASP A 412 5.39 -15.58 2.13
C ASP A 412 6.83 -16.10 1.97
N VAL A 413 7.04 -17.42 1.82
CA VAL A 413 8.37 -18.00 1.60
C VAL A 413 8.91 -17.64 0.23
N GLU A 414 8.06 -17.70 -0.80
CA GLU A 414 8.38 -17.30 -2.17
C GLU A 414 8.75 -15.82 -2.23
N TYR A 415 7.96 -14.95 -1.66
CA TYR A 415 8.25 -13.51 -1.54
C TYR A 415 9.63 -13.23 -0.91
N TYR A 416 9.99 -13.92 0.17
CA TYR A 416 11.29 -13.73 0.81
C TYR A 416 12.46 -14.33 0.02
N ARG A 417 12.19 -15.31 -0.83
CA ARG A 417 13.20 -15.96 -1.70
C ARG A 417 13.49 -15.12 -2.94
N ASP A 418 12.44 -14.58 -3.56
CA ASP A 418 12.53 -13.85 -4.82
C ASP A 418 13.10 -12.45 -4.62
N GLU A 419 12.77 -11.80 -3.50
CA GLU A 419 13.29 -10.49 -3.15
C GLU A 419 14.13 -10.53 -1.85
N PRO A 420 15.33 -11.10 -1.86
CA PRO A 420 16.16 -11.19 -0.65
C PRO A 420 16.68 -9.82 -0.24
N LEU A 421 16.55 -9.46 1.05
CA LEU A 421 17.18 -8.26 1.61
C LEU A 421 18.64 -8.57 1.99
N GLY A 422 19.58 -8.19 1.13
CA GLY A 422 21.01 -8.35 1.33
C GLY A 422 21.73 -7.05 1.69
N LEU A 423 23.05 -7.06 1.60
CA LEU A 423 23.89 -5.87 1.87
C LEU A 423 23.68 -4.76 0.83
N ARG A 424 23.32 -5.11 -0.40
CA ARG A 424 23.05 -4.14 -1.47
C ARG A 424 21.78 -3.37 -1.19
N GLU A 425 20.71 -4.07 -0.84
CA GLU A 425 19.41 -3.49 -0.45
C GLU A 425 19.59 -2.64 0.81
N GLY A 426 20.38 -3.13 1.77
CA GLY A 426 20.70 -2.39 2.98
C GLY A 426 21.47 -1.09 2.74
N ALA A 427 22.36 -1.06 1.77
CA ALA A 427 23.06 0.17 1.42
C ALA A 427 22.10 1.23 0.85
N VAL A 428 21.10 0.79 0.05
CA VAL A 428 20.03 1.70 -0.44
C VAL A 428 19.16 2.16 0.73
N ILE A 429 18.70 1.27 1.61
CA ILE A 429 17.90 1.61 2.80
C ILE A 429 18.68 2.58 3.70
N ALA A 430 19.97 2.35 3.93
CA ALA A 430 20.79 3.23 4.74
C ALA A 430 20.95 4.62 4.11
N TRP A 431 21.16 4.69 2.80
CA TRP A 431 21.35 5.96 2.10
C TRP A 431 20.05 6.72 1.88
N ALA A 432 18.91 6.03 1.73
CA ALA A 432 17.59 6.61 1.52
C ALA A 432 17.02 7.35 2.75
N GLY A 433 17.71 7.33 3.88
CA GLY A 433 17.27 8.01 5.11
C GLY A 433 17.49 9.52 5.09
N MET A 434 17.00 10.22 4.08
CA MET A 434 17.04 11.67 4.00
C MET A 434 16.19 12.30 5.11
N ARG A 435 16.58 13.49 5.57
CA ARG A 435 15.79 14.31 6.48
C ARG A 435 15.04 15.35 5.67
N GLY A 436 13.78 15.60 6.03
CA GLY A 436 12.92 16.45 5.27
C GLY A 436 12.25 17.54 6.09
N ALA A 437 11.12 17.97 5.60
CA ALA A 437 10.37 19.08 6.15
C ALA A 437 9.80 18.80 7.55
N VAL A 438 9.49 17.53 7.87
CA VAL A 438 9.05 17.13 9.22
C VAL A 438 10.14 17.42 10.26
N THR A 439 11.42 17.30 9.90
CA THR A 439 12.54 17.68 10.76
C THR A 439 12.49 19.16 11.14
N LEU A 440 12.19 20.06 10.20
CA LEU A 440 12.05 21.49 10.51
C LEU A 440 10.81 21.77 11.34
N ALA A 441 9.67 21.18 10.97
CA ALA A 441 8.42 21.35 11.73
C ALA A 441 8.59 20.89 13.18
N ALA A 442 9.19 19.72 13.40
CA ALA A 442 9.52 19.23 14.73
C ALA A 442 10.50 20.14 15.49
N ALA A 443 11.50 20.69 14.79
CA ALA A 443 12.43 21.65 15.40
C ALA A 443 11.70 22.91 15.90
N GLN A 444 10.75 23.41 15.15
CA GLN A 444 9.99 24.63 15.51
C GLN A 444 9.12 24.44 16.75
N THR A 445 8.73 23.20 17.11
CA THR A 445 8.01 22.91 18.36
C THR A 445 8.90 22.98 19.62
N LEU A 446 10.22 23.17 19.47
CA LEU A 446 11.09 23.44 20.61
C LEU A 446 10.60 24.71 21.31
N PRO A 447 10.30 24.64 22.64
CA PRO A 447 9.78 25.79 23.37
C PRO A 447 10.78 26.95 23.39
N ALA A 448 10.28 28.16 23.57
CA ALA A 448 11.11 29.37 23.67
C ALA A 448 12.15 29.33 24.80
N SER A 449 11.92 28.46 25.80
CA SER A 449 12.87 28.22 26.89
C SER A 449 14.08 27.34 26.50
N ALA A 450 14.10 26.78 25.27
CA ALA A 450 15.25 26.01 24.80
C ALA A 450 16.48 26.92 24.61
N PRO A 451 17.66 26.52 25.11
CA PRO A 451 18.87 27.34 25.00
C PRO A 451 19.31 27.45 23.53
N ASN A 452 19.58 28.66 23.06
CA ASN A 452 19.99 28.95 21.69
C ASN A 452 19.04 28.38 20.64
N ARG A 453 17.72 28.56 20.82
CA ARG A 453 16.66 27.94 19.99
C ARG A 453 16.89 28.17 18.51
N SER A 454 17.16 29.42 18.08
CA SER A 454 17.40 29.79 16.68
C SER A 454 18.61 29.07 16.08
N PHE A 455 19.66 28.87 16.89
CA PHE A 455 20.83 28.07 16.48
C PHE A 455 20.52 26.57 16.29
N LEU A 456 19.69 25.98 17.17
CA LEU A 456 19.24 24.59 17.02
C LEU A 456 18.33 24.43 15.80
N LEU A 457 17.47 25.40 15.52
CA LEU A 457 16.65 25.46 14.30
C LEU A 457 17.52 25.53 13.05
N LEU A 458 18.58 26.36 13.06
CA LEU A 458 19.52 26.45 11.94
C LEU A 458 20.24 25.12 11.69
N ILE A 459 20.65 24.40 12.73
CA ILE A 459 21.23 23.06 12.57
C ILE A 459 20.21 22.11 11.94
N ALA A 460 18.96 22.11 12.41
CA ALA A 460 17.93 21.22 11.91
C ALA A 460 17.63 21.45 10.42
N ILE A 461 17.46 22.71 10.00
CA ILE A 461 17.20 23.03 8.58
C ILE A 461 18.41 22.73 7.69
N LEU A 462 19.64 22.99 8.17
CA LEU A 462 20.85 22.64 7.43
C LEU A 462 21.02 21.13 7.27
N VAL A 463 20.69 20.34 8.29
CA VAL A 463 20.70 18.87 8.20
C VAL A 463 19.62 18.38 7.24
N ALA A 464 18.40 18.92 7.34
CA ALA A 464 17.28 18.55 6.47
C ALA A 464 17.59 18.89 5.00
N ALA A 465 17.87 20.17 4.70
CA ALA A 465 18.19 20.62 3.35
C ALA A 465 19.46 19.96 2.80
N GLY A 466 20.53 19.87 3.62
CA GLY A 466 21.79 19.25 3.23
C GLY A 466 21.63 17.76 2.92
N SER A 467 20.89 17.00 3.74
CA SER A 467 20.62 15.57 3.47
C SER A 467 19.79 15.36 2.22
N LEU A 468 18.74 16.17 2.01
CA LEU A 468 17.94 16.13 0.79
C LEU A 468 18.78 16.38 -0.46
N ILE A 469 19.62 17.41 -0.44
CA ILE A 469 20.47 17.77 -1.58
C ILE A 469 21.52 16.66 -1.81
N VAL A 470 22.28 16.29 -0.79
CA VAL A 470 23.38 15.32 -0.93
C VAL A 470 22.84 13.92 -1.24
N GLN A 471 21.96 13.40 -0.43
CA GLN A 471 21.44 12.04 -0.59
C GLN A 471 20.47 11.96 -1.77
N GLY A 472 19.61 12.96 -2.00
CA GLY A 472 18.67 12.98 -3.12
C GLY A 472 19.36 13.00 -4.48
N LEU A 473 20.41 13.83 -4.66
CA LEU A 473 21.18 13.87 -5.90
C LEU A 473 22.08 12.64 -6.09
N THR A 474 22.56 12.04 -5.02
CA THR A 474 23.49 10.90 -5.09
C THR A 474 22.80 9.53 -5.04
N LEU A 475 21.54 9.43 -4.58
CA LEU A 475 20.80 8.17 -4.54
C LEU A 475 20.75 7.43 -5.90
N PRO A 476 20.50 8.10 -7.06
CA PRO A 476 20.56 7.44 -8.35
C PRO A 476 21.94 6.83 -8.66
N TRP A 477 23.01 7.48 -8.23
CA TRP A 477 24.37 6.98 -8.39
C TRP A 477 24.61 5.76 -7.46
N VAL A 478 24.17 5.84 -6.20
CA VAL A 478 24.27 4.72 -5.24
C VAL A 478 23.55 3.48 -5.79
N VAL A 479 22.31 3.64 -6.29
CA VAL A 479 21.55 2.54 -6.89
C VAL A 479 22.30 1.92 -8.09
N LYS A 480 22.90 2.73 -8.96
CA LYS A 480 23.69 2.25 -10.11
C LYS A 480 24.95 1.48 -9.68
N VAL A 481 25.63 1.91 -8.61
CA VAL A 481 26.87 1.28 -8.13
C VAL A 481 26.57 0.01 -7.35
N VAL A 482 25.61 0.07 -6.45
CA VAL A 482 25.26 -1.03 -5.54
C VAL A 482 24.50 -2.14 -6.25
N LYS A 483 23.68 -1.77 -7.27
CA LYS A 483 22.81 -2.67 -8.03
C LYS A 483 21.95 -3.54 -7.10
N PRO A 484 21.02 -2.92 -6.36
CA PRO A 484 20.05 -3.66 -5.55
C PRO A 484 19.12 -4.47 -6.42
N SER A 485 18.28 -5.30 -5.81
CA SER A 485 17.17 -5.95 -6.50
C SER A 485 16.27 -4.89 -7.14
N MET A 486 16.04 -5.04 -8.44
CA MET A 486 15.17 -4.13 -9.23
C MET A 486 13.82 -4.80 -9.41
N GLU A 487 12.78 -3.99 -9.54
CA GLU A 487 11.46 -4.48 -9.93
C GLU A 487 11.58 -5.09 -11.33
N GLY A 488 11.45 -6.41 -11.42
CA GLY A 488 11.40 -7.11 -12.71
C GLY A 488 10.12 -6.71 -13.47
N PRO A 489 10.10 -6.79 -14.82
CA PRO A 489 8.83 -6.83 -15.51
C PRO A 489 8.05 -7.99 -14.90
N ALA A 490 6.79 -7.73 -14.46
CA ALA A 490 5.94 -8.79 -13.92
C ALA A 490 6.07 -10.01 -14.85
N ASP A 491 6.52 -11.14 -14.32
CA ASP A 491 6.84 -12.31 -15.11
C ASP A 491 5.66 -12.60 -16.04
N GLU A 492 5.94 -12.89 -17.31
CA GLU A 492 4.88 -13.27 -18.25
C GLU A 492 4.06 -14.45 -17.70
N GLU A 493 4.68 -15.24 -16.85
CA GLU A 493 4.09 -16.34 -16.12
C GLU A 493 3.08 -15.85 -15.07
N GLU A 494 3.43 -14.87 -14.24
CA GLU A 494 2.52 -14.25 -13.27
C GLU A 494 1.31 -13.61 -13.96
N ARG A 495 1.54 -12.89 -15.06
CA ARG A 495 0.45 -12.30 -15.86
C ARG A 495 -0.47 -13.36 -16.47
N SER A 496 0.10 -14.46 -16.94
CA SER A 496 -0.67 -15.55 -17.52
C SER A 496 -1.53 -16.27 -16.47
N GLU A 497 -0.99 -16.46 -15.27
CA GLU A 497 -1.73 -17.05 -14.13
C GLU A 497 -2.84 -16.13 -13.63
N LEU A 498 -2.58 -14.82 -13.55
CA LEU A 498 -3.57 -13.81 -13.20
C LEU A 498 -4.72 -13.78 -14.21
N LEU A 499 -4.42 -13.87 -15.50
CA LEU A 499 -5.43 -13.97 -16.55
C LEU A 499 -6.25 -15.28 -16.44
N ARG A 500 -5.62 -16.39 -16.12
CA ARG A 500 -6.34 -17.66 -15.85
C ARG A 500 -7.29 -17.52 -14.66
N LEU A 501 -6.86 -16.89 -13.57
CA LEU A 501 -7.71 -16.62 -12.40
C LEU A 501 -8.95 -15.80 -12.81
N LEU A 502 -8.76 -14.73 -13.56
CA LEU A 502 -9.85 -13.87 -14.03
C LEU A 502 -10.84 -14.61 -14.95
N ILE A 503 -10.33 -15.48 -15.85
CA ILE A 503 -11.15 -16.29 -16.72
C ILE A 503 -11.95 -17.33 -15.93
N ILE A 504 -11.36 -17.97 -14.93
CA ILE A 504 -12.03 -18.95 -14.08
C ILE A 504 -13.14 -18.27 -13.26
N ALA A 505 -12.87 -17.10 -12.67
CA ALA A 505 -13.87 -16.33 -11.94
C ALA A 505 -15.06 -15.92 -12.83
N ALA A 506 -14.79 -15.45 -14.05
CA ALA A 506 -15.83 -15.11 -15.01
C ALA A 506 -16.67 -16.30 -15.44
N LYS A 507 -16.05 -17.48 -15.68
CA LYS A 507 -16.76 -18.72 -16.03
C LYS A 507 -17.65 -19.24 -14.89
N GLY A 508 -17.26 -19.03 -13.62
CA GLY A 508 -18.07 -19.38 -12.46
C GLY A 508 -19.46 -18.74 -12.49
N VAL A 509 -19.52 -17.44 -12.84
CA VAL A 509 -20.80 -16.70 -12.97
C VAL A 509 -21.71 -17.29 -14.06
N VAL A 510 -21.10 -17.77 -15.15
CA VAL A 510 -21.85 -18.40 -16.24
C VAL A 510 -22.44 -19.74 -15.80
N ALA A 511 -21.64 -20.58 -15.15
CA ALA A 511 -22.06 -21.90 -14.67
C ALA A 511 -23.21 -21.81 -13.64
N GLU A 512 -23.13 -20.87 -12.69
CA GLU A 512 -24.19 -20.64 -11.71
C GLU A 512 -25.51 -20.25 -12.39
N ARG A 513 -25.46 -19.51 -13.47
CA ARG A 513 -26.65 -19.05 -14.20
C ARG A 513 -27.28 -20.14 -15.07
N ASP A 514 -26.45 -21.04 -15.62
CA ASP A 514 -26.94 -22.19 -16.37
C ASP A 514 -27.63 -23.18 -15.42
N ASP A 515 -27.08 -23.42 -14.22
CA ASP A 515 -27.70 -24.24 -13.17
C ASP A 515 -29.04 -23.63 -12.69
N GLU A 516 -29.16 -22.31 -12.57
CA GLU A 516 -30.42 -21.64 -12.23
C GLU A 516 -31.47 -21.76 -13.34
N ARG A 517 -31.08 -21.76 -14.61
CA ARG A 517 -31.99 -21.98 -15.76
C ARG A 517 -32.47 -23.41 -15.82
N ASP A 518 -31.63 -24.40 -15.61
CA ASP A 518 -31.99 -25.82 -15.63
C ASP A 518 -32.84 -26.19 -14.41
N GLY A 519 -32.63 -25.55 -13.25
CA GLY A 519 -33.48 -25.72 -12.06
C GLY A 519 -34.85 -25.04 -12.11
N ALA A 520 -35.04 -24.05 -13.03
CA ALA A 520 -36.29 -23.30 -13.17
C ALA A 520 -37.30 -23.87 -14.17
N LEU A 521 -37.02 -24.99 -14.82
CA LEU A 521 -37.99 -25.69 -15.69
C LEU A 521 -38.99 -26.51 -14.84
N PRO A 522 -40.28 -26.14 -14.76
CA PRO A 522 -41.25 -26.89 -13.99
C PRO A 522 -41.67 -28.14 -14.75
N GLY A 523 -41.29 -29.31 -14.23
CA GLY A 523 -42.04 -30.54 -14.40
C GLY A 523 -41.85 -31.29 -15.72
N ALA A 524 -40.82 -32.12 -15.78
CA ALA A 524 -40.93 -33.38 -16.48
C ALA A 524 -40.67 -34.52 -15.47
N ALA A 525 -41.76 -34.99 -14.88
CA ALA A 525 -41.74 -36.20 -14.05
C ALA A 525 -41.51 -37.43 -14.94
N GLY A 526 -40.53 -38.24 -14.59
CA GLY A 526 -40.47 -39.65 -14.94
C GLY A 526 -39.52 -40.01 -16.07
N GLY A 527 -38.37 -40.52 -15.70
CA GLY A 527 -37.53 -41.28 -16.62
C GLY A 527 -36.12 -41.54 -16.07
N SER A 528 -36.06 -42.66 -15.30
CA SER A 528 -34.89 -43.53 -15.17
C SER A 528 -33.49 -42.93 -15.08
N ALA A 529 -32.93 -43.03 -13.89
CA ALA A 529 -31.51 -42.91 -13.59
C ALA A 529 -30.67 -43.77 -14.54
N ALA A 530 -29.83 -43.12 -15.31
CA ALA A 530 -28.64 -43.74 -15.87
C ALA A 530 -27.44 -43.00 -15.28
N ILE A 531 -26.82 -43.65 -14.34
CA ILE A 531 -25.52 -43.31 -13.76
C ILE A 531 -24.52 -43.28 -14.90
N ILE A 532 -24.03 -42.10 -15.28
CA ILE A 532 -22.81 -41.97 -16.05
C ILE A 532 -21.72 -41.49 -15.07
N GLU A 533 -21.02 -42.50 -14.55
CA GLU A 533 -19.71 -42.36 -13.93
C GLU A 533 -18.76 -41.73 -14.97
N HIS A 534 -18.39 -40.49 -14.81
CA HIS A 534 -17.22 -39.92 -15.43
C HIS A 534 -16.44 -39.10 -14.39
N ASP A 535 -15.67 -39.89 -13.64
CA ASP A 535 -14.62 -39.40 -12.77
C ASP A 535 -13.36 -39.18 -13.63
N ASP A 536 -13.20 -37.99 -14.22
CA ASP A 536 -11.93 -37.54 -14.80
C ASP A 536 -11.59 -36.18 -14.18
N PRO A 537 -10.68 -36.10 -13.19
CA PRO A 537 -10.30 -34.86 -12.53
C PRO A 537 -9.58 -33.85 -13.47
N ALA A 538 -9.25 -34.25 -14.70
CA ALA A 538 -8.66 -33.39 -15.74
C ALA A 538 -9.70 -32.79 -16.70
N ALA A 539 -10.99 -33.07 -16.53
CA ALA A 539 -12.04 -32.57 -17.43
C ALA A 539 -12.15 -31.04 -17.46
N PRO A 540 -12.03 -30.26 -16.35
CA PRO A 540 -12.05 -28.82 -16.41
C PRO A 540 -10.81 -28.22 -17.04
N GLU A 541 -9.63 -28.87 -16.90
CA GLU A 541 -8.41 -28.41 -17.57
C GLU A 541 -8.44 -28.66 -19.09
N ARG A 542 -9.01 -29.77 -19.54
CA ARG A 542 -9.16 -30.07 -20.97
C ARG A 542 -10.19 -29.19 -21.65
N ALA A 543 -11.27 -28.85 -20.97
CA ALA A 543 -12.26 -27.89 -21.49
C ALA A 543 -11.69 -26.47 -21.60
N ALA A 544 -10.87 -26.05 -20.65
CA ALA A 544 -10.17 -24.77 -20.72
C ALA A 544 -9.08 -24.75 -21.82
N ALA A 545 -8.33 -25.83 -21.98
CA ALA A 545 -7.33 -25.98 -23.04
C ALA A 545 -7.95 -26.10 -24.44
N GLY A 546 -9.09 -26.79 -24.58
CA GLY A 546 -9.82 -26.93 -25.85
C GLY A 546 -10.35 -25.60 -26.37
N SER A 547 -10.93 -24.76 -25.51
CA SER A 547 -11.43 -23.45 -25.91
C SER A 547 -10.31 -22.43 -26.21
N ALA A 548 -9.16 -22.57 -25.56
CA ALA A 548 -7.96 -21.75 -25.87
C ALA A 548 -7.32 -22.15 -27.20
N LEU A 549 -7.34 -23.46 -27.54
CA LEU A 549 -6.83 -23.97 -28.81
C LEU A 549 -7.74 -23.63 -30.01
N GLU A 550 -9.06 -23.62 -29.86
CA GLU A 550 -9.98 -23.19 -30.91
C GLU A 550 -9.87 -21.70 -31.23
N LEU A 551 -9.59 -20.85 -30.23
CA LEU A 551 -9.30 -19.44 -30.44
C LEU A 551 -7.94 -19.18 -31.11
N SER A 552 -6.99 -20.12 -31.01
CA SER A 552 -5.67 -20.02 -31.66
C SER A 552 -5.66 -20.55 -33.10
N SER A 553 -6.58 -21.48 -33.47
CA SER A 553 -6.59 -22.12 -34.79
C SER A 553 -7.25 -21.28 -35.90
N SER A 554 -8.03 -20.25 -35.57
CA SER A 554 -8.69 -19.38 -36.54
C SER A 554 -7.80 -18.26 -37.12
N ARG A 555 -6.53 -18.16 -36.69
CA ARG A 555 -5.56 -17.17 -37.20
C ARG A 555 -4.22 -17.80 -37.60
N ARG A 556 -4.18 -18.53 -38.68
CA ARG A 556 -2.94 -18.73 -39.44
C ARG A 556 -2.79 -17.58 -40.42
N GLY A 557 -2.00 -16.58 -40.05
CA GLY A 557 -1.59 -15.51 -40.95
C GLY A 557 -1.45 -14.16 -40.21
N GLY A 558 -0.29 -13.89 -39.59
CA GLY A 558 0.05 -12.56 -39.07
C GLY A 558 0.61 -12.60 -37.67
N ALA A 559 1.78 -12.03 -37.51
CA ALA A 559 2.66 -11.91 -36.35
C ALA A 559 2.01 -11.97 -34.96
N ALA A 560 2.56 -12.83 -34.13
CA ALA A 560 2.20 -13.02 -32.72
C ALA A 560 2.53 -11.77 -31.87
N THR A 561 1.54 -10.93 -31.67
CA THR A 561 1.46 -10.03 -30.51
C THR A 561 0.33 -10.54 -29.63
N GLY A 562 0.66 -10.94 -28.40
CA GLY A 562 -0.25 -11.56 -27.45
C GLY A 562 -1.51 -10.72 -27.24
N ILE A 563 -2.65 -11.25 -27.68
CA ILE A 563 -3.95 -10.61 -27.51
C ILE A 563 -4.54 -11.14 -26.20
N ILE A 564 -4.46 -10.32 -25.15
CA ILE A 564 -5.38 -10.35 -24.01
C ILE A 564 -6.80 -10.21 -24.60
N PRO A 565 -7.83 -10.99 -24.20
CA PRO A 565 -9.21 -10.72 -24.57
C PRO A 565 -9.49 -9.26 -24.26
N GLN A 566 -9.83 -8.46 -25.27
CA GLN A 566 -9.79 -7.00 -25.21
C GLN A 566 -10.80 -6.39 -24.24
N SER A 567 -11.77 -7.15 -23.71
CA SER A 567 -12.64 -6.76 -22.58
C SER A 567 -13.49 -7.93 -22.09
N THR A 568 -13.89 -7.90 -20.83
CA THR A 568 -14.88 -8.79 -20.23
C THR A 568 -16.21 -8.71 -20.99
N SER A 569 -16.53 -7.54 -21.55
CA SER A 569 -17.69 -7.31 -22.43
C SER A 569 -17.68 -8.15 -23.69
N ALA A 570 -16.52 -8.35 -24.32
CA ALA A 570 -16.41 -9.18 -25.52
C ALA A 570 -16.64 -10.67 -25.18
N LEU A 571 -16.16 -11.13 -24.03
CA LEU A 571 -16.38 -12.47 -23.52
C LEU A 571 -17.86 -12.71 -23.21
N ALA A 572 -18.52 -11.78 -22.49
CA ALA A 572 -19.93 -11.85 -22.15
C ALA A 572 -20.83 -11.89 -23.42
N ALA A 573 -20.55 -11.02 -24.40
CA ALA A 573 -21.28 -10.98 -25.67
C ALA A 573 -21.10 -12.27 -26.49
N HIS A 574 -19.92 -12.90 -26.43
CA HIS A 574 -19.66 -14.17 -27.10
C HIS A 574 -20.46 -15.31 -26.48
N ILE A 575 -20.49 -15.38 -25.14
CA ILE A 575 -21.20 -16.43 -24.39
C ILE A 575 -22.73 -16.32 -24.60
N LEU A 576 -23.30 -15.12 -24.55
CA LEU A 576 -24.73 -14.91 -24.76
C LEU A 576 -25.17 -15.25 -26.19
N ARG A 577 -24.35 -14.93 -27.21
CA ARG A 577 -24.64 -15.33 -28.60
C ARG A 577 -24.62 -16.85 -28.82
N ARG A 578 -23.85 -17.59 -28.02
CA ARG A 578 -23.75 -19.04 -28.11
C ARG A 578 -24.99 -19.73 -27.46
N GLY A 579 -25.49 -19.15 -26.37
CA GLY A 579 -26.71 -19.62 -25.69
C GLY A 579 -27.99 -19.42 -26.53
N ASP A 580 -28.08 -18.31 -27.31
CA ASP A 580 -29.21 -18.07 -28.20
C ASP A 580 -29.09 -18.81 -29.56
N GLY A 581 -27.90 -19.32 -29.91
CA GLY A 581 -27.64 -19.98 -31.20
C GLY A 581 -28.02 -21.48 -31.23
N GLU A 582 -28.09 -22.16 -30.09
CA GLU A 582 -28.50 -23.57 -30.05
C GLU A 582 -30.01 -23.79 -30.16
N ASP A 583 -30.82 -22.84 -29.71
CA ASP A 583 -32.28 -22.86 -29.89
C ASP A 583 -32.77 -22.37 -31.26
N ALA A 584 -31.95 -21.61 -32.01
CA ALA A 584 -32.33 -21.05 -33.30
C ALA A 584 -32.03 -21.96 -34.51
N SER A 585 -31.28 -23.05 -34.34
CA SER A 585 -30.93 -23.97 -35.45
C SER A 585 -32.01 -25.03 -35.80
N ALA A 586 -33.09 -25.13 -35.00
CA ALA A 586 -34.15 -26.12 -35.18
C ALA A 586 -35.40 -25.67 -35.95
N GLY A 587 -35.43 -24.46 -36.50
CA GLY A 587 -36.65 -24.05 -37.22
C GLY A 587 -36.52 -22.81 -38.09
N ARG A 588 -36.65 -23.06 -39.36
CA ARG A 588 -37.15 -22.19 -40.45
C ARG A 588 -36.16 -21.71 -41.49
N ARG A 589 -36.19 -22.46 -42.58
CA ARG A 589 -36.19 -21.85 -43.93
C ARG A 589 -37.57 -21.20 -44.12
N ALA A 590 -37.63 -19.90 -44.21
CA ALA A 590 -38.81 -19.16 -44.69
C ALA A 590 -38.36 -18.05 -45.63
N GLU A 591 -39.01 -18.02 -46.79
CA GLU A 591 -38.87 -17.04 -47.87
C GLU A 591 -39.19 -15.61 -47.44
N PRO A 592 -38.72 -14.59 -48.16
CA PRO A 592 -38.94 -13.20 -47.80
C PRO A 592 -40.34 -12.72 -48.25
N ALA A 593 -41.24 -12.50 -47.31
CA ALA A 593 -42.46 -11.74 -47.51
C ALA A 593 -42.23 -10.26 -47.24
N ARG A 594 -42.42 -9.45 -48.27
CA ARG A 594 -42.47 -7.99 -48.20
C ARG A 594 -43.80 -7.55 -47.60
N THR A 595 -43.72 -6.51 -46.75
CA THR A 595 -44.74 -5.57 -46.21
C THR A 595 -45.04 -5.71 -44.73
N GLY A 596 -44.56 -4.67 -43.93
CA GLY A 596 -44.82 -4.51 -42.49
C GLY A 596 -43.75 -3.66 -41.80
N GLY A 597 -43.45 -2.45 -42.29
CA GLY A 597 -42.17 -1.80 -42.04
C GLY A 597 -42.08 -0.93 -40.76
N SER A 598 -43.03 -0.89 -39.80
CA SER A 598 -42.89 -0.03 -38.61
C SER A 598 -42.98 -0.77 -37.28
N GLU A 599 -43.77 -1.79 -37.16
CA GLU A 599 -43.90 -2.59 -35.92
C GLU A 599 -42.76 -3.63 -35.75
N GLU A 600 -42.28 -4.17 -36.86
CA GLU A 600 -41.14 -5.11 -36.88
C GLU A 600 -39.85 -4.40 -36.49
N SER A 601 -39.62 -3.17 -36.97
CA SER A 601 -38.48 -2.32 -36.58
C SER A 601 -38.52 -1.95 -35.09
N GLY A 602 -39.70 -1.81 -34.49
CA GLY A 602 -39.87 -1.53 -33.06
C GLY A 602 -39.56 -2.78 -32.18
N ARG A 603 -40.00 -3.95 -32.61
CA ARG A 603 -39.71 -5.23 -31.92
C ARG A 603 -38.22 -5.58 -31.97
N ASP A 604 -37.59 -5.41 -33.12
CA ASP A 604 -36.15 -5.62 -33.26
C ASP A 604 -35.29 -4.64 -32.43
N ALA A 605 -35.75 -3.40 -32.29
CA ALA A 605 -35.11 -2.40 -31.45
C ALA A 605 -35.26 -2.73 -29.95
N ALA A 606 -36.44 -3.23 -29.55
CA ALA A 606 -36.70 -3.68 -28.17
C ALA A 606 -35.85 -4.91 -27.81
N ALA A 607 -35.81 -5.92 -28.70
CA ALA A 607 -34.99 -7.11 -28.50
C ALA A 607 -33.48 -6.80 -28.40
N ARG A 608 -32.99 -5.85 -29.24
CA ARG A 608 -31.57 -5.39 -29.15
C ARG A 608 -31.27 -4.67 -27.83
N ARG A 609 -32.25 -3.86 -27.31
CA ARG A 609 -32.10 -3.18 -26.01
C ARG A 609 -32.10 -4.20 -24.88
N GLU A 610 -32.95 -5.18 -24.91
CA GLU A 610 -33.04 -6.24 -23.91
C GLU A 610 -31.76 -7.11 -23.90
N PHE A 611 -31.27 -7.48 -25.07
CA PHE A 611 -29.98 -8.18 -25.21
C PHE A 611 -28.81 -7.34 -24.69
N ALA A 612 -28.77 -6.05 -25.03
CA ALA A 612 -27.73 -5.15 -24.54
C ALA A 612 -27.79 -4.99 -23.02
N ALA A 613 -28.99 -4.91 -22.44
CA ALA A 613 -29.18 -4.82 -21.00
C ALA A 613 -28.79 -6.14 -20.28
N ALA A 614 -29.10 -7.30 -20.86
CA ALA A 614 -28.70 -8.59 -20.35
C ALA A 614 -27.18 -8.78 -20.41
N THR A 615 -26.55 -8.43 -21.54
CA THR A 615 -25.09 -8.43 -21.71
C THR A 615 -24.41 -7.56 -20.68
N ARG A 616 -24.91 -6.34 -20.47
CA ARG A 616 -24.38 -5.40 -19.47
C ARG A 616 -24.46 -5.97 -18.06
N ARG A 617 -25.62 -6.52 -17.66
CA ARG A 617 -25.78 -7.15 -16.33
C ARG A 617 -24.77 -8.30 -16.13
N MET A 618 -24.70 -9.18 -17.11
CA MET A 618 -23.76 -10.31 -17.07
C MET A 618 -22.30 -9.84 -16.98
N THR A 619 -21.91 -8.83 -17.74
CA THR A 619 -20.54 -8.28 -17.69
C THR A 619 -20.24 -7.70 -16.31
N LEU A 620 -21.19 -6.97 -15.69
CA LEU A 620 -21.01 -6.43 -14.34
C LEU A 620 -20.88 -7.52 -13.29
N ASP A 621 -21.66 -8.59 -13.38
CA ASP A 621 -21.55 -9.73 -12.46
C ASP A 621 -20.20 -10.44 -12.61
N MET A 622 -19.72 -10.62 -13.85
CA MET A 622 -18.39 -11.16 -14.12
C MET A 622 -17.27 -10.27 -13.56
N ILE A 623 -17.35 -8.95 -13.73
CA ILE A 623 -16.37 -8.00 -13.18
C ILE A 623 -16.34 -8.08 -11.65
N ARG A 624 -17.51 -8.20 -10.99
CA ARG A 624 -17.58 -8.36 -9.53
C ARG A 624 -16.91 -9.65 -9.06
N ALA A 625 -17.20 -10.77 -9.71
CA ALA A 625 -16.56 -12.05 -9.40
C ALA A 625 -15.04 -12.01 -9.63
N GLN A 626 -14.58 -11.40 -10.71
CA GLN A 626 -13.17 -11.20 -10.99
C GLN A 626 -12.48 -10.33 -9.94
N ARG A 627 -13.14 -9.24 -9.50
CA ARG A 627 -12.64 -8.38 -8.42
C ARG A 627 -12.51 -9.14 -7.11
N GLU A 628 -13.53 -9.91 -6.73
CA GLU A 628 -13.50 -10.70 -5.50
C GLU A 628 -12.36 -11.73 -5.54
N ALA A 629 -12.19 -12.42 -6.66
CA ALA A 629 -11.09 -13.37 -6.85
C ALA A 629 -9.70 -12.69 -6.76
N LEU A 630 -9.54 -11.48 -7.31
CA LEU A 630 -8.30 -10.70 -7.19
C LEU A 630 -8.03 -10.26 -5.76
N LEU A 631 -9.06 -9.78 -5.05
CA LEU A 631 -8.92 -9.35 -3.66
C LEU A 631 -8.57 -10.53 -2.75
N ASP A 632 -9.18 -11.69 -2.97
CA ASP A 632 -8.87 -12.90 -2.22
C ASP A 632 -7.46 -13.43 -2.52
N ALA A 633 -7.06 -13.45 -3.81
CA ALA A 633 -5.70 -13.80 -4.21
C ALA A 633 -4.67 -12.81 -3.63
N GLY A 634 -5.01 -11.52 -3.62
CA GLY A 634 -4.26 -10.47 -2.97
C GLY A 634 -4.10 -10.71 -1.47
N GLU A 635 -5.18 -11.01 -0.73
CA GLU A 635 -5.10 -11.33 0.71
C GLU A 635 -4.27 -12.56 1.03
N LEU A 636 -4.24 -13.52 0.10
CA LEU A 636 -3.39 -14.70 0.20
C LEU A 636 -1.92 -14.38 -0.13
N GLY A 637 -1.67 -13.26 -0.83
CA GLY A 637 -0.34 -12.85 -1.28
C GLY A 637 0.24 -13.74 -2.38
N LEU A 638 -0.62 -14.28 -3.25
CA LEU A 638 -0.23 -15.21 -4.32
C LEU A 638 0.44 -14.51 -5.50
N TYR A 639 0.16 -13.22 -5.67
CA TYR A 639 0.68 -12.39 -6.74
C TYR A 639 1.30 -11.11 -6.17
N SER A 640 2.13 -10.45 -6.95
CA SER A 640 2.73 -9.16 -6.58
C SER A 640 1.64 -8.09 -6.36
N ALA A 641 1.88 -7.21 -5.40
CA ALA A 641 0.92 -6.14 -5.09
C ALA A 641 0.66 -5.23 -6.29
N GLY A 642 1.71 -4.95 -7.08
CA GLY A 642 1.60 -4.14 -8.30
C GLY A 642 0.73 -4.79 -9.37
N SER A 643 0.85 -6.11 -9.57
CA SER A 643 0.02 -6.86 -10.53
C SER A 643 -1.45 -6.87 -10.12
N ILE A 644 -1.73 -7.07 -8.83
CA ILE A 644 -3.11 -7.02 -8.28
C ILE A 644 -3.70 -5.61 -8.45
N GLU A 645 -2.96 -4.57 -8.07
CA GLU A 645 -3.41 -3.17 -8.17
C GLU A 645 -3.71 -2.79 -9.62
N TYR A 646 -2.81 -3.14 -10.54
CA TYR A 646 -3.03 -2.90 -11.97
C TYR A 646 -4.28 -3.60 -12.50
N ALA A 647 -4.49 -4.87 -12.10
CA ALA A 647 -5.67 -5.63 -12.52
C ALA A 647 -6.96 -5.05 -11.93
N LEU A 648 -6.97 -4.67 -10.65
CA LEU A 648 -8.12 -4.02 -10.00
C LEU A 648 -8.45 -2.67 -10.65
N LYS A 649 -7.46 -1.83 -10.90
CA LYS A 649 -7.65 -0.53 -11.55
C LYS A 649 -8.26 -0.70 -12.95
N ARG A 650 -7.82 -1.71 -13.69
CA ARG A 650 -8.39 -2.03 -15.00
C ARG A 650 -9.86 -2.45 -14.92
N LEU A 651 -10.23 -3.33 -13.98
CA LEU A 651 -11.63 -3.73 -13.76
C LEU A 651 -12.49 -2.54 -13.34
N ASP A 652 -11.96 -1.62 -12.52
CA ASP A 652 -12.66 -0.42 -12.10
C ASP A 652 -12.97 0.51 -13.27
N TYR A 653 -12.01 0.73 -14.17
CA TYR A 653 -12.26 1.50 -15.40
C TYR A 653 -13.30 0.82 -16.31
N GLU A 654 -13.24 -0.50 -16.46
CA GLU A 654 -14.20 -1.26 -17.28
C GLU A 654 -15.63 -1.15 -16.71
N GLU A 655 -15.80 -1.25 -15.38
CA GLU A 655 -17.08 -1.09 -14.70
C GLU A 655 -17.63 0.33 -14.84
N VAL A 656 -16.81 1.36 -14.64
CA VAL A 656 -17.23 2.77 -14.81
C VAL A 656 -17.67 3.03 -16.25
N MET A 657 -16.94 2.55 -17.24
CA MET A 657 -17.32 2.72 -18.66
C MET A 657 -18.63 2.03 -19.02
N LEU A 658 -18.95 0.91 -18.37
CA LEU A 658 -20.23 0.22 -18.54
C LEU A 658 -21.37 0.96 -17.82
N THR A 659 -21.13 1.54 -16.66
CA THR A 659 -22.14 2.25 -15.87
C THR A 659 -22.43 3.66 -16.40
N ALA A 660 -21.43 4.34 -16.98
CA ALA A 660 -21.54 5.69 -17.52
C ALA A 660 -22.27 5.81 -18.86
N ARG A 661 -22.52 4.70 -19.61
CA ARG A 661 -23.27 4.77 -20.86
C ARG A 661 -24.74 5.04 -20.58
N PRO A 662 -25.32 6.14 -21.08
CA PRO A 662 -26.76 6.41 -20.95
C PRO A 662 -27.57 5.29 -21.61
N GLN A 663 -28.72 4.97 -21.02
CA GLN A 663 -29.68 3.96 -21.47
C GLN A 663 -30.28 4.31 -22.82
#